data_3e4171c03e4e71e38b9b8ff84260d84e
#
_entry.id   3e4171c03e4e71e38b9b8ff84260d84e
#
_cell.length_a   1.000
_cell.length_b   1.000
_cell.length_c   1.000
_cell.angle_alpha   90.00
_cell.angle_beta   90.00
_cell.angle_gamma   90.00
#
_symmetry.space_group_name_H-M   'P 1'
#
loop_
_entity.id
_entity.type
_entity.pdbx_description
1 polymer ?
#
loop_
_entity_poly.entity_id
_entity_poly.type
_entity_poly.pdbx_seq_one_letter_code
_entity_poly.pdbx_strand_id
1 'polypeptide(L)'
;MDKIIVKGARENNLKNVDIEIPKNKLTVMTGVSGSGKSSLAFDTIYAEGQRRYVESLSAYARQFLGGTKKPDVDSIEGLSPSISIDQKTTNNNPRSTVGTVTEIYDYFRLLFARIGVPYCPNHNIPITSQSIEEMTTQIMNEEDKTKLIIMSPVIYGQKGTFKDLLDSLRKDGYVRVKIDDEVKDLSEEINLDKNKKHNILVVIDRVIKKEEARSRIYEALELACKLSKGKAVVEIPGKKDIVMSESFACPHCDFSLEELEPRMFSFNAPYGSCPDCKGLGFKQKISEQLIIPDKEKTLARGGIEPLAGMDDQNIYIKKLEIVCDKFGIDMNKKMKDLTKKELDIILRGTKEAIEFNFKTRSGNVMNSYEPYEGVLNNLERRYFETNSEFIRDWLGKYMVELTCPTCLGKRLKKSVLSVLINKKNIIDLTDMNIDKLYEFFDNLKLSKEKEEIAKLLIKEIKSRLEFLHNVGLGYLTLSRSASTLSGGEAQRIRLATQIGSQLTGVLYVLDEPSIGLHQRDNQRLIDSLLKMRDIGNTLIVVEHDTDTMLQADYLVDVGPGAGEHGGRIVACGTPEEVMQNTNSLTGDYLSGRKKIEVPLKRRKGNGKFIEIKGAKENNLKNINVKFPLGNLVLVTGVSGSGKSSLVNQILYKALALNVYKSKVVPGKYRSIKGIEDVDKVIDITQDPIGRTPRSNPATYVGVFDDIRDVFAQTKEAKIRGYEKGRFSFNVNGGRCEACYGDGVKKISMNFLPDVYVPCEVCGGTRFNKETLEVKYKGKTIYDVLGMRVEEAIEFFDNHPKIKRKLQVLMDVGLGYIKLGQSAPTLSGGEASRVKLAKELQKKPTGKSVFILDEPTTGLHSDDIKKLLVILNRIVDNGDTVIVIEHNLDVIKVADYIIDLGPEGGDLGGQVVCVGTPEKVAKCKESYTGQYLKRELNK
;
A
#
# COMPACT_ATOMS: atom_id res chain seq x y z
N MET A 1 38.10 3.29 17.06
CA MET A 1 37.46 4.60 17.25
C MET A 1 36.08 4.34 17.81
N ASP A 2 35.81 4.85 18.99
CA ASP A 2 34.51 4.61 19.68
C ASP A 2 33.46 5.70 19.38
N LYS A 3 33.77 6.61 18.44
CA LYS A 3 32.92 7.72 18.05
C LYS A 3 32.91 7.91 16.54
N ILE A 4 31.80 8.47 16.03
CA ILE A 4 31.69 9.08 14.70
C ILE A 4 31.98 10.56 14.91
N ILE A 5 32.98 11.11 14.20
CA ILE A 5 33.39 12.51 14.33
C ILE A 5 33.04 13.21 13.02
N VAL A 6 32.10 14.14 13.05
CA VAL A 6 31.72 14.99 11.93
C VAL A 6 32.34 16.36 12.11
N LYS A 7 33.02 16.89 11.08
CA LYS A 7 33.62 18.22 11.10
C LYS A 7 33.13 19.04 9.89
N GLY A 8 32.70 20.24 10.15
CA GLY A 8 32.34 21.23 9.13
C GLY A 8 31.14 20.85 8.26
N ALA A 9 30.08 20.26 8.81
CA ALA A 9 28.87 19.93 8.04
C ALA A 9 28.09 21.20 7.64
N ARG A 10 27.85 21.36 6.33
CA ARG A 10 27.20 22.55 5.74
C ARG A 10 26.07 22.21 4.78
N GLU A 11 25.63 20.94 4.74
CA GLU A 11 24.54 20.53 3.82
C GLU A 11 23.23 21.25 4.22
N ASN A 12 22.49 21.73 3.23
CA ASN A 12 21.24 22.49 3.36
C ASN A 12 21.34 23.72 4.27
N ASN A 13 20.75 23.67 5.46
CA ASN A 13 20.76 24.77 6.43
C ASN A 13 21.79 24.63 7.57
N LEU A 14 22.63 23.59 7.53
CA LEU A 14 23.66 23.38 8.55
C LEU A 14 24.73 24.47 8.51
N LYS A 15 25.14 24.94 9.69
CA LYS A 15 26.07 26.08 9.85
C LYS A 15 27.42 25.61 10.36
N ASN A 16 28.18 24.89 9.51
CA ASN A 16 29.51 24.40 9.83
C ASN A 16 29.52 23.60 11.15
N VAL A 17 28.69 22.56 11.18
CA VAL A 17 28.45 21.77 12.40
C VAL A 17 29.58 20.80 12.64
N ASP A 18 30.15 20.84 13.86
CA ASP A 18 31.04 19.86 14.42
C ASP A 18 30.34 19.05 15.51
N ILE A 19 30.40 17.72 15.44
CA ILE A 19 29.76 16.85 16.43
C ILE A 19 30.45 15.50 16.54
N GLU A 20 30.49 14.99 17.78
CA GLU A 20 30.98 13.64 18.11
C GLU A 20 29.78 12.77 18.55
N ILE A 21 29.53 11.64 17.88
CA ILE A 21 28.43 10.72 18.16
C ILE A 21 29.02 9.40 18.64
N PRO A 22 28.64 8.88 19.83
CA PRO A 22 29.15 7.62 20.35
C PRO A 22 28.67 6.43 19.51
N LYS A 23 29.58 5.47 19.23
CA LYS A 23 29.26 4.20 18.58
C LYS A 23 28.60 3.22 19.55
N ASN A 24 27.90 2.24 18.98
CA ASN A 24 27.20 1.18 19.72
C ASN A 24 26.23 1.75 20.76
N LYS A 25 25.61 2.87 20.43
CA LYS A 25 24.65 3.61 21.25
C LYS A 25 23.42 3.99 20.45
N LEU A 26 22.32 4.20 21.14
CA LEU A 26 21.12 4.81 20.60
C LEU A 26 21.24 6.34 20.73
N THR A 27 21.52 7.01 19.62
CA THR A 27 21.56 8.47 19.54
C THR A 27 20.27 8.99 18.94
N VAL A 28 19.55 9.87 19.64
CA VAL A 28 18.36 10.54 19.14
C VAL A 28 18.69 11.96 18.73
N MET A 29 18.36 12.33 17.48
CA MET A 29 18.45 13.70 16.97
C MET A 29 17.07 14.34 17.01
N THR A 30 16.93 15.43 17.75
CA THR A 30 15.67 16.14 17.96
C THR A 30 15.81 17.63 17.68
N GLY A 31 14.74 18.40 17.82
CA GLY A 31 14.65 19.85 17.59
C GLY A 31 13.44 20.25 16.77
N VAL A 32 13.17 21.53 16.59
CA VAL A 32 12.00 22.02 15.85
C VAL A 32 11.98 21.59 14.39
N SER A 33 10.81 21.58 13.76
CA SER A 33 10.69 21.24 12.33
C SER A 33 11.53 22.20 11.48
N GLY A 34 12.29 21.65 10.50
CA GLY A 34 13.19 22.46 9.65
C GLY A 34 14.48 22.94 10.33
N SER A 35 14.83 22.45 11.53
CA SER A 35 16.07 22.84 12.23
C SER A 35 17.35 22.26 11.62
N GLY A 36 17.28 21.23 10.74
CA GLY A 36 18.43 20.61 10.11
C GLY A 36 18.75 19.18 10.59
N LYS A 37 17.86 18.55 11.38
CA LYS A 37 18.02 17.17 11.87
C LYS A 37 18.26 16.17 10.74
N SER A 38 17.34 16.13 9.79
CA SER A 38 17.43 15.21 8.64
C SER A 38 18.61 15.55 7.73
N SER A 39 18.99 16.83 7.63
CA SER A 39 20.18 17.25 6.88
C SER A 39 21.47 16.70 7.51
N LEU A 40 21.55 16.66 8.84
CA LEU A 40 22.70 16.08 9.55
C LEU A 40 22.68 14.54 9.47
N ALA A 41 21.54 13.92 9.80
CA ALA A 41 21.43 12.46 9.89
C ALA A 41 21.49 11.77 8.51
N PHE A 42 20.66 12.23 7.56
CA PHE A 42 20.48 11.57 6.25
C PHE A 42 21.36 12.19 5.17
N ASP A 43 21.28 13.53 4.97
CA ASP A 43 21.96 14.17 3.84
C ASP A 43 23.48 14.30 4.07
N THR A 44 23.94 14.17 5.32
CA THR A 44 25.38 14.25 5.67
C THR A 44 25.93 12.89 6.11
N ILE A 45 25.51 12.35 7.25
CA ILE A 45 26.14 11.17 7.85
C ILE A 45 25.84 9.90 7.05
N TYR A 46 24.56 9.64 6.79
CA TYR A 46 24.16 8.48 5.99
C TYR A 46 24.66 8.57 4.55
N ALA A 47 24.51 9.73 3.91
CA ALA A 47 24.93 9.94 2.52
C ALA A 47 26.45 9.66 2.33
N GLU A 48 27.27 10.13 3.26
CA GLU A 48 28.73 9.86 3.21
C GLU A 48 29.05 8.39 3.48
N GLY A 49 28.37 7.75 4.42
CA GLY A 49 28.52 6.31 4.68
C GLY A 49 28.15 5.45 3.47
N GLN A 50 27.02 5.75 2.83
CA GLN A 50 26.57 5.08 1.60
C GLN A 50 27.54 5.35 0.44
N ARG A 51 28.01 6.59 0.26
CA ARG A 51 28.98 6.95 -0.77
C ARG A 51 30.25 6.11 -0.65
N ARG A 52 30.84 6.02 0.54
CA ARG A 52 32.05 5.21 0.80
C ARG A 52 31.83 3.73 0.54
N TYR A 53 30.66 3.22 0.90
CA TYR A 53 30.28 1.83 0.63
C TYR A 53 30.22 1.58 -0.88
N VAL A 54 29.49 2.43 -1.62
CA VAL A 54 29.35 2.33 -3.08
C VAL A 54 30.71 2.47 -3.78
N GLU A 55 31.59 3.36 -3.32
CA GLU A 55 32.94 3.52 -3.87
C GLU A 55 33.83 2.28 -3.64
N SER A 56 33.58 1.50 -2.61
CA SER A 56 34.31 0.24 -2.35
C SER A 56 33.91 -0.90 -3.29
N LEU A 57 32.78 -0.76 -4.02
CA LEU A 57 32.29 -1.75 -4.96
C LEU A 57 33.01 -1.70 -6.32
N SER A 58 32.87 -2.77 -7.11
CA SER A 58 33.43 -2.83 -8.46
C SER A 58 32.90 -1.72 -9.36
N ALA A 59 33.67 -1.30 -10.38
CA ALA A 59 33.25 -0.28 -11.35
C ALA A 59 31.92 -0.65 -12.04
N TYR A 60 31.69 -1.94 -12.30
CA TYR A 60 30.45 -2.44 -12.86
C TYR A 60 29.24 -2.21 -11.91
N ALA A 61 29.35 -2.57 -10.65
CA ALA A 61 28.30 -2.35 -9.65
C ALA A 61 28.00 -0.86 -9.44
N ARG A 62 29.00 0.01 -9.49
CA ARG A 62 28.84 1.48 -9.39
C ARG A 62 28.02 2.07 -10.53
N GLN A 63 28.12 1.53 -11.75
CA GLN A 63 27.28 1.99 -12.90
C GLN A 63 25.79 1.76 -12.66
N PHE A 64 25.41 0.71 -11.94
CA PHE A 64 24.01 0.41 -11.61
C PHE A 64 23.48 1.19 -10.41
N LEU A 65 24.34 1.49 -9.43
CA LEU A 65 23.94 2.16 -8.20
C LEU A 65 23.92 3.69 -8.30
N GLY A 66 24.45 4.25 -9.40
CA GLY A 66 24.56 5.70 -9.61
C GLY A 66 25.62 6.36 -8.72
N GLY A 67 26.17 7.47 -9.16
CA GLY A 67 27.08 8.28 -8.34
C GLY A 67 26.31 9.03 -7.26
N THR A 68 26.57 8.77 -6.00
CA THR A 68 26.07 9.58 -4.89
C THR A 68 26.86 10.89 -4.82
N LYS A 69 26.14 12.02 -4.74
CA LYS A 69 26.76 13.34 -4.53
C LYS A 69 27.51 13.33 -3.20
N LYS A 70 28.75 13.82 -3.19
CA LYS A 70 29.48 14.03 -1.94
C LYS A 70 28.77 15.10 -1.12
N PRO A 71 28.41 14.85 0.15
CA PRO A 71 27.83 15.88 1.01
C PRO A 71 28.84 17.01 1.29
N ASP A 72 28.33 18.20 1.55
CA ASP A 72 29.13 19.36 1.93
C ASP A 72 29.56 19.26 3.39
N VAL A 73 30.68 18.60 3.59
CA VAL A 73 31.30 18.34 4.90
C VAL A 73 32.82 18.27 4.76
N ASP A 74 33.56 18.79 5.73
CA ASP A 74 35.01 18.76 5.68
C ASP A 74 35.55 17.33 5.87
N SER A 75 35.11 16.65 6.92
CA SER A 75 35.47 15.25 7.15
C SER A 75 34.48 14.53 8.04
N ILE A 76 34.32 13.21 7.83
CA ILE A 76 33.61 12.31 8.74
C ILE A 76 34.52 11.11 9.00
N GLU A 77 34.87 10.91 10.28
CA GLU A 77 35.68 9.78 10.72
C GLU A 77 34.84 8.75 11.47
N GLY A 78 35.30 7.51 11.50
CA GLY A 78 34.61 6.46 12.26
C GLY A 78 33.32 5.89 11.68
N LEU A 79 32.96 6.18 10.43
CA LEU A 79 31.73 5.62 9.81
C LEU A 79 31.82 4.09 9.66
N SER A 80 30.73 3.42 9.99
CA SER A 80 30.44 2.04 9.63
C SER A 80 29.58 1.98 8.36
N PRO A 81 29.42 0.81 7.71
CA PRO A 81 28.41 0.64 6.67
C PRO A 81 27.05 1.13 7.16
N SER A 82 26.39 1.96 6.36
CA SER A 82 25.18 2.65 6.81
C SER A 82 23.93 2.17 6.05
N ILE A 83 22.84 2.01 6.79
CA ILE A 83 21.51 1.63 6.28
C ILE A 83 20.52 2.69 6.74
N SER A 84 19.72 3.24 5.80
CA SER A 84 18.63 4.15 6.14
C SER A 84 17.28 3.44 6.12
N ILE A 85 16.43 3.84 7.05
CA ILE A 85 15.02 3.44 7.11
C ILE A 85 14.17 4.70 7.15
N ASP A 86 13.86 5.21 5.96
CA ASP A 86 13.07 6.43 5.78
C ASP A 86 11.57 6.13 5.59
N GLN A 87 10.74 7.17 5.68
CA GLN A 87 9.30 7.08 5.58
C GLN A 87 8.77 7.09 4.13
N LYS A 88 9.56 7.59 3.16
CA LYS A 88 9.07 8.05 1.85
C LYS A 88 8.76 6.97 0.81
N THR A 89 9.10 5.71 1.02
CA THR A 89 8.95 4.69 -0.03
C THR A 89 7.75 3.76 0.22
N THR A 90 6.57 4.17 -0.18
CA THR A 90 5.45 3.24 -0.35
C THR A 90 5.61 2.51 -1.68
N ASN A 91 5.59 1.19 -1.65
CA ASN A 91 5.64 0.37 -2.85
C ASN A 91 4.26 0.33 -3.51
N ASN A 92 4.11 1.01 -4.63
CA ASN A 92 2.86 1.07 -5.39
C ASN A 92 2.61 -0.17 -6.28
N ASN A 93 3.47 -1.18 -6.22
CA ASN A 93 3.26 -2.39 -7.00
C ASN A 93 2.12 -3.24 -6.38
N PRO A 94 1.00 -3.46 -7.10
CA PRO A 94 -0.16 -4.19 -6.58
C PRO A 94 0.14 -5.68 -6.29
N ARG A 95 1.26 -6.19 -6.77
CA ARG A 95 1.72 -7.56 -6.52
C ARG A 95 2.53 -7.70 -5.23
N SER A 96 3.04 -6.59 -4.69
CA SER A 96 3.78 -6.61 -3.42
C SER A 96 2.83 -6.77 -2.24
N THR A 97 3.13 -7.72 -1.37
CA THR A 97 2.40 -7.97 -0.11
C THR A 97 3.35 -7.88 1.08
N VAL A 98 2.81 -7.77 2.28
CA VAL A 98 3.62 -7.83 3.52
C VAL A 98 4.50 -9.09 3.49
N GLY A 99 3.94 -10.26 3.14
CA GLY A 99 4.70 -11.51 3.08
C GLY A 99 5.85 -11.52 2.07
N THR A 100 5.70 -10.82 0.92
CA THR A 100 6.78 -10.74 -0.09
C THR A 100 7.85 -9.70 0.30
N VAL A 101 7.46 -8.61 0.94
CA VAL A 101 8.41 -7.57 1.39
C VAL A 101 9.26 -8.05 2.58
N THR A 102 8.69 -8.90 3.44
CA THR A 102 9.38 -9.51 4.58
C THR A 102 10.11 -10.81 4.23
N GLU A 103 10.05 -11.26 2.98
CA GLU A 103 10.58 -12.54 2.49
C GLU A 103 9.93 -13.78 3.14
N ILE A 104 8.99 -13.63 4.08
CA ILE A 104 8.34 -14.76 4.75
C ILE A 104 7.60 -15.65 3.74
N TYR A 105 7.04 -15.03 2.68
CA TYR A 105 6.35 -15.77 1.62
C TYR A 105 7.28 -16.72 0.86
N ASP A 106 8.55 -16.37 0.69
CA ASP A 106 9.52 -17.23 0.02
C ASP A 106 9.86 -18.45 0.87
N TYR A 107 9.95 -18.30 2.20
CA TYR A 107 10.05 -19.41 3.14
C TYR A 107 8.81 -20.30 3.11
N PHE A 108 7.60 -19.71 2.97
CA PHE A 108 6.37 -20.50 2.83
C PHE A 108 6.37 -21.33 1.55
N ARG A 109 6.82 -20.77 0.43
CA ARG A 109 6.93 -21.49 -0.83
C ARG A 109 7.84 -22.71 -0.70
N LEU A 110 8.99 -22.55 -0.03
CA LEU A 110 9.92 -23.65 0.27
C LEU A 110 9.27 -24.67 1.21
N LEU A 111 8.63 -24.21 2.27
CA LEU A 111 7.98 -25.08 3.26
C LEU A 111 6.88 -25.95 2.60
N PHE A 112 5.98 -25.34 1.82
CA PHE A 112 4.90 -26.06 1.13
C PHE A 112 5.43 -27.02 0.07
N ALA A 113 6.52 -26.69 -0.61
CA ALA A 113 7.15 -27.59 -1.56
C ALA A 113 7.81 -28.80 -0.88
N ARG A 114 8.32 -28.68 0.35
CA ARG A 114 9.05 -29.75 1.05
C ARG A 114 8.19 -30.64 1.92
N ILE A 115 7.22 -30.07 2.67
CA ILE A 115 6.39 -30.84 3.63
C ILE A 115 4.89 -30.78 3.33
N GLY A 116 4.47 -30.00 2.35
CA GLY A 116 3.07 -29.91 1.95
C GLY A 116 2.52 -31.24 1.47
N VAL A 117 1.27 -31.52 1.81
CA VAL A 117 0.54 -32.71 1.36
C VAL A 117 -0.49 -32.27 0.33
N PRO A 118 -0.37 -32.69 -0.93
CA PRO A 118 -1.39 -32.40 -1.92
C PRO A 118 -2.67 -33.20 -1.69
N TYR A 119 -3.80 -32.54 -1.92
CA TYR A 119 -5.13 -33.16 -1.85
C TYR A 119 -5.82 -33.06 -3.21
N CYS A 120 -6.67 -34.01 -3.51
CA CYS A 120 -7.53 -33.89 -4.68
C CYS A 120 -8.61 -32.84 -4.43
N PRO A 121 -8.72 -31.77 -5.23
CA PRO A 121 -9.72 -30.72 -5.03
C PRO A 121 -11.16 -31.18 -5.27
N ASN A 122 -11.37 -32.35 -5.91
CA ASN A 122 -12.68 -32.91 -6.21
C ASN A 122 -13.13 -33.91 -5.15
N HIS A 123 -12.20 -34.69 -4.58
CA HIS A 123 -12.50 -35.77 -3.65
C HIS A 123 -12.02 -35.51 -2.23
N ASN A 124 -11.24 -34.46 -2.01
CA ASN A 124 -10.67 -34.05 -0.72
C ASN A 124 -9.89 -35.18 0.00
N ILE A 125 -9.20 -36.04 -0.76
CA ILE A 125 -8.32 -37.09 -0.26
C ILE A 125 -6.87 -36.70 -0.48
N PRO A 126 -5.95 -37.08 0.41
CA PRO A 126 -4.52 -36.85 0.20
C PRO A 126 -4.06 -37.70 -1.01
N ILE A 127 -3.19 -37.14 -1.81
CA ILE A 127 -2.56 -37.82 -2.93
C ILE A 127 -1.06 -37.91 -2.68
N THR A 128 -0.50 -39.08 -2.85
CA THR A 128 0.93 -39.37 -2.64
C THR A 128 1.56 -39.78 -3.95
N SER A 129 2.82 -39.43 -4.13
CA SER A 129 3.66 -40.07 -5.14
C SER A 129 4.45 -41.19 -4.50
N GLN A 130 4.69 -42.25 -5.25
CA GLN A 130 5.47 -43.39 -4.81
C GLN A 130 6.45 -43.77 -5.93
N SER A 131 7.69 -44.03 -5.58
CA SER A 131 8.62 -44.65 -6.52
C SER A 131 8.17 -46.08 -6.88
N ILE A 132 8.57 -46.58 -8.03
CA ILE A 132 8.26 -47.97 -8.46
C ILE A 132 8.79 -48.96 -7.41
N GLU A 133 9.92 -48.63 -6.77
CA GLU A 133 10.49 -49.48 -5.69
C GLU A 133 9.60 -49.50 -4.45
N GLU A 134 9.03 -48.34 -4.05
CA GLU A 134 8.08 -48.25 -2.94
C GLU A 134 6.76 -48.96 -3.26
N MET A 135 6.25 -48.80 -4.49
CA MET A 135 5.06 -49.54 -4.96
C MET A 135 5.30 -51.05 -4.92
N THR A 136 6.47 -51.49 -5.41
CA THR A 136 6.87 -52.89 -5.36
C THR A 136 6.97 -53.41 -3.92
N THR A 137 7.57 -52.64 -3.04
CA THR A 137 7.70 -52.98 -1.62
C THR A 137 6.34 -53.06 -0.94
N GLN A 138 5.42 -52.13 -1.26
CA GLN A 138 4.05 -52.17 -0.76
C GLN A 138 3.32 -53.45 -1.16
N ILE A 139 3.45 -53.86 -2.42
CA ILE A 139 2.85 -55.12 -2.93
C ILE A 139 3.52 -56.33 -2.31
N MET A 140 4.85 -56.30 -2.10
CA MET A 140 5.58 -57.39 -1.45
C MET A 140 5.24 -57.57 0.05
N ASN A 141 4.59 -56.61 0.68
CA ASN A 141 4.08 -56.73 2.05
C ASN A 141 2.74 -57.53 2.16
N GLU A 142 2.11 -57.83 1.02
CA GLU A 142 0.92 -58.68 0.97
C GLU A 142 1.27 -60.14 1.33
N GLU A 143 0.26 -60.95 1.67
CA GLU A 143 0.43 -62.35 2.05
C GLU A 143 1.01 -63.21 0.89
N ASP A 144 1.81 -64.18 1.24
CA ASP A 144 2.37 -65.12 0.25
C ASP A 144 1.28 -65.90 -0.48
N LYS A 145 1.49 -66.13 -1.77
CA LYS A 145 0.57 -66.78 -2.70
C LYS A 145 -0.65 -65.93 -3.07
N THR A 146 -0.70 -64.67 -2.70
CA THR A 146 -1.76 -63.74 -3.14
C THR A 146 -1.69 -63.61 -4.69
N LYS A 147 -2.85 -63.71 -5.34
CA LYS A 147 -2.97 -63.45 -6.80
C LYS A 147 -3.07 -61.96 -7.04
N LEU A 148 -2.22 -61.44 -7.90
CA LEU A 148 -2.14 -60.03 -8.26
C LEU A 148 -2.44 -59.85 -9.74
N ILE A 149 -3.26 -58.84 -10.09
CA ILE A 149 -3.45 -58.40 -11.47
C ILE A 149 -2.96 -56.95 -11.53
N ILE A 150 -1.85 -56.75 -12.22
CA ILE A 150 -1.25 -55.40 -12.38
C ILE A 150 -1.81 -54.81 -13.67
N MET A 151 -2.39 -53.61 -13.57
CA MET A 151 -3.10 -52.94 -14.66
C MET A 151 -2.67 -51.50 -14.81
N SER A 152 -2.77 -50.98 -16.02
CA SER A 152 -2.55 -49.56 -16.34
C SER A 152 -3.85 -48.88 -16.67
N PRO A 153 -4.29 -47.86 -15.92
CA PRO A 153 -5.50 -47.10 -16.21
C PRO A 153 -5.26 -46.10 -17.36
N VAL A 154 -5.71 -46.42 -18.57
CA VAL A 154 -5.52 -45.56 -19.75
C VAL A 154 -6.68 -44.59 -19.99
N ILE A 155 -7.91 -44.97 -19.62
CA ILE A 155 -9.10 -44.12 -19.68
C ILE A 155 -9.82 -44.20 -18.33
N TYR A 156 -10.27 -43.05 -17.82
CA TYR A 156 -11.01 -42.98 -16.58
C TYR A 156 -12.18 -41.97 -16.71
N GLY A 157 -13.41 -42.45 -16.61
CA GLY A 157 -14.62 -41.61 -16.55
C GLY A 157 -14.91 -40.77 -17.79
N GLN A 158 -14.36 -41.15 -18.97
CA GLN A 158 -14.53 -40.43 -20.23
C GLN A 158 -15.60 -41.06 -21.13
N LYS A 159 -16.30 -40.22 -21.89
CA LYS A 159 -17.25 -40.66 -22.91
C LYS A 159 -16.54 -40.86 -24.25
N GLY A 160 -16.87 -41.93 -24.95
CA GLY A 160 -16.29 -42.22 -26.25
C GLY A 160 -16.37 -43.70 -26.61
N THR A 161 -16.12 -44.01 -27.87
CA THR A 161 -16.02 -45.42 -28.35
C THR A 161 -14.63 -46.02 -28.19
N PHE A 162 -13.60 -45.18 -28.05
CA PHE A 162 -12.17 -45.53 -27.85
C PHE A 162 -11.62 -46.57 -28.81
N LYS A 163 -12.20 -46.69 -30.03
CA LYS A 163 -11.85 -47.72 -31.01
C LYS A 163 -10.37 -47.64 -31.42
N ASP A 164 -9.90 -46.43 -31.73
CA ASP A 164 -8.51 -46.20 -32.14
C ASP A 164 -7.50 -46.56 -31.03
N LEU A 165 -7.86 -46.28 -29.75
CA LEU A 165 -7.04 -46.67 -28.60
C LEU A 165 -6.98 -48.18 -28.44
N LEU A 166 -8.13 -48.90 -28.52
CA LEU A 166 -8.19 -50.34 -28.42
C LEU A 166 -7.41 -51.02 -29.55
N ASP A 167 -7.48 -50.46 -30.76
CA ASP A 167 -6.73 -50.97 -31.93
C ASP A 167 -5.22 -50.71 -31.78
N SER A 168 -4.81 -49.57 -31.16
CA SER A 168 -3.40 -49.32 -30.84
C SER A 168 -2.88 -50.34 -29.82
N LEU A 169 -3.62 -50.53 -28.72
CA LEU A 169 -3.25 -51.48 -27.67
C LEU A 169 -3.11 -52.91 -28.22
N ARG A 170 -3.96 -53.30 -29.16
CA ARG A 170 -3.88 -54.59 -29.84
C ARG A 170 -2.58 -54.69 -30.68
N LYS A 171 -2.22 -53.65 -31.42
CA LYS A 171 -0.98 -53.60 -32.22
C LYS A 171 0.26 -53.63 -31.34
N ASP A 172 0.20 -53.02 -30.13
CA ASP A 172 1.29 -52.96 -29.15
C ASP A 172 1.44 -54.30 -28.40
N GLY A 173 0.58 -55.34 -28.71
CA GLY A 173 0.69 -56.69 -28.19
C GLY A 173 0.00 -56.95 -26.85
N TYR A 174 -0.81 -56.03 -26.35
CA TYR A 174 -1.63 -56.26 -25.16
C TYR A 174 -2.77 -57.24 -25.48
N VAL A 175 -3.07 -58.13 -24.52
CA VAL A 175 -4.04 -59.21 -24.74
C VAL A 175 -5.39 -58.87 -24.10
N ARG A 176 -5.41 -58.21 -22.96
CA ARG A 176 -6.64 -58.02 -22.16
C ARG A 176 -6.77 -56.61 -21.63
N VAL A 177 -8.01 -56.17 -21.56
CA VAL A 177 -8.40 -54.90 -20.91
C VAL A 177 -9.54 -55.17 -19.95
N LYS A 178 -9.59 -54.41 -18.84
CA LYS A 178 -10.72 -54.35 -17.93
C LYS A 178 -11.51 -53.08 -18.27
N ILE A 179 -12.74 -53.24 -18.72
CA ILE A 179 -13.65 -52.15 -19.12
C ILE A 179 -14.86 -52.19 -18.21
N ASP A 180 -15.11 -51.10 -17.46
CA ASP A 180 -16.25 -50.98 -16.54
C ASP A 180 -16.44 -52.20 -15.63
N ASP A 181 -15.32 -52.67 -15.05
CA ASP A 181 -15.20 -53.84 -14.16
C ASP A 181 -15.26 -55.24 -14.84
N GLU A 182 -15.44 -55.31 -16.17
CA GLU A 182 -15.39 -56.56 -16.93
C GLU A 182 -14.05 -56.71 -17.66
N VAL A 183 -13.40 -57.90 -17.52
CA VAL A 183 -12.18 -58.20 -18.24
C VAL A 183 -12.58 -58.75 -19.62
N LYS A 184 -12.13 -58.08 -20.69
CA LYS A 184 -12.37 -58.44 -22.11
C LYS A 184 -11.05 -58.74 -22.80
N ASP A 185 -11.10 -59.68 -23.75
CA ASP A 185 -9.96 -59.98 -24.61
C ASP A 185 -9.93 -59.00 -25.78
N LEU A 186 -8.75 -58.43 -26.07
CA LEU A 186 -8.58 -57.48 -27.16
C LEU A 186 -8.67 -58.13 -28.54
N SER A 187 -8.66 -59.48 -28.63
CA SER A 187 -8.93 -60.19 -29.87
C SER A 187 -10.40 -60.15 -30.30
N GLU A 188 -11.31 -59.89 -29.34
CA GLU A 188 -12.73 -59.76 -29.60
C GLU A 188 -13.09 -58.34 -30.08
N GLU A 189 -14.23 -58.20 -30.78
CA GLU A 189 -14.74 -56.88 -31.16
C GLU A 189 -15.42 -56.21 -29.97
N ILE A 190 -14.82 -55.13 -29.49
CA ILE A 190 -15.28 -54.38 -28.33
C ILE A 190 -16.02 -53.11 -28.82
N ASN A 191 -17.35 -53.09 -28.65
CA ASN A 191 -18.18 -51.94 -28.99
C ASN A 191 -18.62 -51.23 -27.72
N LEU A 192 -18.21 -49.95 -27.56
CA LEU A 192 -18.51 -49.09 -26.40
C LEU A 192 -19.52 -48.00 -26.77
N ASP A 193 -20.43 -47.71 -25.86
CA ASP A 193 -21.44 -46.68 -26.02
C ASP A 193 -20.82 -45.27 -25.93
N LYS A 194 -20.87 -44.49 -27.00
CA LYS A 194 -20.34 -43.15 -27.13
C LYS A 194 -20.85 -42.15 -26.02
N ASN A 195 -22.03 -42.40 -25.48
CA ASN A 195 -22.71 -41.51 -24.54
C ASN A 195 -22.47 -41.88 -23.07
N LYS A 196 -21.98 -43.08 -22.78
CA LYS A 196 -21.62 -43.54 -21.45
C LYS A 196 -20.18 -43.19 -21.09
N LYS A 197 -19.94 -43.03 -19.81
CA LYS A 197 -18.57 -42.90 -19.28
C LYS A 197 -17.96 -44.26 -19.09
N HIS A 198 -16.78 -44.49 -19.61
CA HIS A 198 -16.05 -45.73 -19.50
C HIS A 198 -14.77 -45.58 -18.72
N ASN A 199 -14.37 -46.65 -18.02
CA ASN A 199 -13.05 -46.82 -17.43
C ASN A 199 -12.35 -47.98 -18.19
N ILE A 200 -11.14 -47.73 -18.72
CA ILE A 200 -10.39 -48.75 -19.45
C ILE A 200 -9.03 -48.90 -18.76
N LEU A 201 -8.77 -50.11 -18.24
CA LEU A 201 -7.50 -50.49 -17.64
C LEU A 201 -6.89 -51.62 -18.49
N VAL A 202 -5.65 -51.47 -18.91
CA VAL A 202 -4.90 -52.50 -19.63
C VAL A 202 -4.29 -53.46 -18.65
N VAL A 203 -4.55 -54.75 -18.79
CA VAL A 203 -3.93 -55.76 -17.97
C VAL A 203 -2.50 -56.00 -18.43
N ILE A 204 -1.53 -55.62 -17.59
CA ILE A 204 -0.10 -55.71 -17.87
C ILE A 204 0.38 -57.12 -17.53
N ASP A 205 0.15 -57.54 -16.30
CA ASP A 205 0.58 -58.88 -15.88
C ASP A 205 -0.34 -59.48 -14.80
N ARG A 206 -0.29 -60.81 -14.69
CA ARG A 206 -0.97 -61.60 -13.64
C ARG A 206 0.08 -62.42 -12.91
N VAL A 207 0.37 -62.04 -11.66
CA VAL A 207 1.45 -62.58 -10.87
C VAL A 207 0.93 -63.19 -9.57
N ILE A 208 1.53 -64.27 -9.12
CA ILE A 208 1.33 -64.76 -7.76
C ILE A 208 2.47 -64.27 -6.91
N LYS A 209 2.16 -63.54 -5.79
CA LYS A 209 3.14 -63.00 -4.89
C LYS A 209 4.02 -64.11 -4.32
N LYS A 210 5.32 -64.02 -4.57
CA LYS A 210 6.40 -64.80 -3.99
C LYS A 210 7.63 -63.90 -3.93
N GLU A 211 8.62 -64.21 -3.07
CA GLU A 211 9.83 -63.41 -2.98
C GLU A 211 10.58 -63.33 -4.32
N GLU A 212 10.62 -64.44 -5.06
CA GLU A 212 11.24 -64.56 -6.36
C GLU A 212 10.54 -63.74 -7.45
N ALA A 213 9.29 -63.31 -7.23
CA ALA A 213 8.51 -62.54 -8.20
C ALA A 213 8.75 -61.03 -8.13
N ARG A 214 9.60 -60.51 -7.19
CA ARG A 214 9.85 -59.09 -6.96
C ARG A 214 10.24 -58.37 -8.25
N SER A 215 11.24 -58.87 -9.00
CA SER A 215 11.66 -58.24 -10.24
C SER A 215 10.55 -58.16 -11.28
N ARG A 216 9.74 -59.22 -11.40
CA ARG A 216 8.61 -59.28 -12.33
C ARG A 216 7.50 -58.30 -11.96
N ILE A 217 7.24 -58.14 -10.65
CA ILE A 217 6.27 -57.13 -10.15
C ILE A 217 6.79 -55.72 -10.41
N TYR A 218 8.09 -55.46 -10.20
CA TYR A 218 8.74 -54.19 -10.48
C TYR A 218 8.59 -53.81 -11.98
N GLU A 219 8.98 -54.71 -12.90
CA GLU A 219 8.88 -54.51 -14.34
C GLU A 219 7.42 -54.30 -14.81
N ALA A 220 6.47 -55.04 -14.23
CA ALA A 220 5.06 -54.87 -14.55
C ALA A 220 4.50 -53.54 -14.06
N LEU A 221 4.90 -53.06 -12.89
CA LEU A 221 4.53 -51.75 -12.36
C LEU A 221 5.17 -50.61 -13.19
N GLU A 222 6.44 -50.75 -13.57
CA GLU A 222 7.13 -49.81 -14.45
C GLU A 222 6.42 -49.66 -15.79
N LEU A 223 6.08 -50.77 -16.41
CA LEU A 223 5.34 -50.80 -17.67
C LEU A 223 3.92 -50.22 -17.52
N ALA A 224 3.24 -50.51 -16.41
CA ALA A 224 1.93 -49.96 -16.12
C ALA A 224 2.01 -48.43 -15.99
N CYS A 225 2.97 -47.93 -15.24
CA CYS A 225 3.20 -46.49 -15.04
C CYS A 225 3.57 -45.80 -16.36
N LYS A 226 4.43 -46.37 -17.15
CA LYS A 226 4.83 -45.85 -18.47
C LYS A 226 3.63 -45.70 -19.42
N LEU A 227 2.71 -46.65 -19.45
CA LEU A 227 1.53 -46.63 -20.34
C LEU A 227 0.48 -45.59 -19.88
N SER A 228 0.29 -45.43 -18.58
CA SER A 228 -0.72 -44.55 -17.99
C SER A 228 -0.19 -43.18 -17.55
N LYS A 229 1.05 -42.83 -17.93
CA LYS A 229 1.72 -41.61 -17.49
C LYS A 229 1.82 -41.50 -15.94
N GLY A 230 2.32 -42.57 -15.32
CA GLY A 230 2.69 -42.64 -13.92
C GLY A 230 1.65 -43.29 -12.99
N LYS A 231 0.65 -44.00 -13.48
CA LYS A 231 -0.36 -44.67 -12.64
C LYS A 231 -0.31 -46.19 -12.83
N ALA A 232 -0.50 -46.93 -11.73
CA ALA A 232 -0.70 -48.37 -11.74
C ALA A 232 -1.86 -48.77 -10.83
N VAL A 233 -2.60 -49.77 -11.19
CA VAL A 233 -3.67 -50.39 -10.39
C VAL A 233 -3.35 -51.84 -10.17
N VAL A 234 -3.36 -52.29 -8.92
CA VAL A 234 -3.18 -53.70 -8.58
C VAL A 234 -4.46 -54.22 -7.96
N GLU A 235 -5.10 -55.13 -8.67
CA GLU A 235 -6.28 -55.82 -8.20
C GLU A 235 -5.86 -57.08 -7.42
N ILE A 236 -6.41 -57.20 -6.23
CA ILE A 236 -6.27 -58.39 -5.38
C ILE A 236 -7.66 -58.98 -5.20
N PRO A 237 -7.94 -60.20 -5.71
CA PRO A 237 -9.25 -60.81 -5.60
C PRO A 237 -9.72 -60.90 -4.15
N GLY A 238 -10.89 -60.29 -3.86
CA GLY A 238 -11.46 -60.24 -2.51
C GLY A 238 -10.99 -59.07 -1.66
N LYS A 239 -10.09 -58.21 -2.14
CA LYS A 239 -9.72 -56.95 -1.50
C LYS A 239 -10.04 -55.75 -2.45
N LYS A 240 -10.02 -54.57 -1.92
CA LYS A 240 -10.17 -53.32 -2.69
C LYS A 240 -8.91 -53.13 -3.58
N ASP A 241 -9.10 -52.67 -4.80
CA ASP A 241 -8.00 -52.38 -5.74
C ASP A 241 -7.05 -51.35 -5.12
N ILE A 242 -5.75 -51.60 -5.23
CA ILE A 242 -4.69 -50.70 -4.77
C ILE A 242 -4.29 -49.82 -5.96
N VAL A 243 -4.59 -48.52 -5.85
CA VAL A 243 -4.18 -47.56 -6.88
C VAL A 243 -2.90 -46.86 -6.41
N MET A 244 -1.88 -46.89 -7.24
CA MET A 244 -0.55 -46.32 -6.97
C MET A 244 -0.18 -45.36 -8.07
N SER A 245 0.67 -44.36 -7.79
CA SER A 245 1.09 -43.38 -8.76
C SER A 245 2.50 -42.87 -8.50
N GLU A 246 3.31 -42.76 -9.56
CA GLU A 246 4.63 -42.08 -9.54
C GLU A 246 4.48 -40.55 -9.38
N SER A 247 3.39 -40.00 -9.90
CA SER A 247 3.04 -38.57 -9.72
C SER A 247 1.98 -38.41 -8.66
N PHE A 248 1.84 -37.19 -8.12
CA PHE A 248 0.74 -36.86 -7.22
C PHE A 248 -0.59 -36.88 -7.98
N ALA A 249 -1.19 -38.02 -8.14
CA ALA A 249 -2.39 -38.23 -8.91
C ALA A 249 -3.54 -38.77 -8.06
N CYS A 250 -4.77 -38.32 -8.37
CA CYS A 250 -5.97 -38.80 -7.69
C CYS A 250 -6.36 -40.21 -8.23
N PRO A 251 -6.64 -41.16 -7.36
CA PRO A 251 -7.12 -42.47 -7.79
C PRO A 251 -8.55 -42.46 -8.36
N HIS A 252 -9.33 -41.40 -8.14
CA HIS A 252 -10.75 -41.32 -8.49
C HIS A 252 -11.08 -40.34 -9.63
N CYS A 253 -10.12 -39.57 -10.12
CA CYS A 253 -10.31 -38.64 -11.24
C CYS A 253 -8.97 -38.32 -11.93
N ASP A 254 -9.02 -37.61 -13.06
CA ASP A 254 -7.85 -37.21 -13.85
C ASP A 254 -6.98 -36.13 -13.21
N PHE A 255 -7.28 -35.70 -11.95
CA PHE A 255 -6.48 -34.69 -11.28
C PHE A 255 -5.11 -35.27 -10.92
N SER A 256 -4.06 -34.62 -11.44
CA SER A 256 -2.68 -34.90 -11.09
C SER A 256 -1.92 -33.58 -10.87
N LEU A 257 -0.93 -33.63 -10.00
CA LEU A 257 0.06 -32.58 -9.82
C LEU A 257 1.41 -33.13 -10.28
N GLU A 258 2.13 -32.27 -10.97
CA GLU A 258 3.56 -32.47 -11.20
C GLU A 258 4.31 -32.34 -9.86
N GLU A 259 5.62 -32.47 -9.90
CA GLU A 259 6.47 -32.35 -8.73
C GLU A 259 6.24 -31.03 -7.97
N LEU A 260 6.20 -31.08 -6.63
CA LEU A 260 5.99 -29.91 -5.80
C LEU A 260 7.23 -29.02 -5.77
N GLU A 261 7.24 -27.97 -6.56
CA GLU A 261 8.34 -27.01 -6.64
C GLU A 261 7.96 -25.66 -6.00
N PRO A 262 8.92 -24.91 -5.41
CA PRO A 262 8.65 -23.58 -4.84
C PRO A 262 8.04 -22.58 -5.82
N ARG A 263 8.37 -22.65 -7.12
CA ARG A 263 7.82 -21.78 -8.18
C ARG A 263 6.32 -21.97 -8.37
N MET A 264 5.79 -23.14 -8.05
CA MET A 264 4.36 -23.47 -8.12
C MET A 264 3.53 -22.62 -7.16
N PHE A 265 4.10 -22.25 -6.01
CA PHE A 265 3.45 -21.44 -4.99
C PHE A 265 3.62 -19.93 -5.20
N SER A 266 4.23 -19.49 -6.30
CA SER A 266 4.40 -18.08 -6.62
C SER A 266 3.20 -17.54 -7.39
N PHE A 267 2.54 -16.51 -6.85
CA PHE A 267 1.50 -15.78 -7.59
C PHE A 267 2.08 -14.78 -8.60
N ASN A 268 3.39 -14.53 -8.58
CA ASN A 268 4.09 -13.69 -9.56
C ASN A 268 4.56 -14.47 -10.80
N ALA A 269 4.56 -15.80 -10.74
CA ALA A 269 4.96 -16.67 -11.84
C ALA A 269 3.71 -17.27 -12.52
N PRO A 270 3.67 -17.35 -13.87
CA PRO A 270 2.54 -17.93 -14.61
C PRO A 270 2.22 -19.37 -14.23
N TYR A 271 3.21 -20.08 -13.72
CA TYR A 271 3.10 -21.49 -13.33
C TYR A 271 2.10 -21.71 -12.19
N GLY A 272 2.14 -20.88 -11.15
CA GLY A 272 1.27 -20.99 -9.97
C GLY A 272 0.13 -19.99 -9.92
N SER A 273 0.23 -18.86 -10.63
CA SER A 273 -0.76 -17.79 -10.57
C SER A 273 -2.09 -18.18 -11.19
N CYS A 274 -3.17 -17.62 -10.68
CA CYS A 274 -4.49 -17.71 -11.28
C CYS A 274 -4.44 -17.18 -12.72
N PRO A 275 -4.88 -17.95 -13.73
CA PRO A 275 -4.77 -17.54 -15.14
C PRO A 275 -5.62 -16.32 -15.47
N ASP A 276 -6.72 -16.14 -14.74
CA ASP A 276 -7.70 -15.10 -14.99
C ASP A 276 -7.26 -13.72 -14.47
N CYS A 277 -6.74 -13.61 -13.23
CA CYS A 277 -6.22 -12.36 -12.67
C CYS A 277 -4.68 -12.26 -12.72
N LYS A 278 -4.00 -13.23 -13.29
CA LYS A 278 -2.53 -13.27 -13.39
C LYS A 278 -1.83 -13.01 -12.05
N GLY A 279 -2.41 -13.53 -10.97
CA GLY A 279 -1.86 -13.44 -9.61
C GLY A 279 -2.19 -12.17 -8.84
N LEU A 280 -3.03 -11.27 -9.37
CA LEU A 280 -3.45 -10.05 -8.68
C LEU A 280 -4.47 -10.31 -7.56
N GLY A 281 -5.34 -11.32 -7.73
CA GLY A 281 -6.44 -11.60 -6.81
C GLY A 281 -7.70 -10.77 -7.09
N PHE A 282 -7.59 -9.74 -7.89
CA PHE A 282 -8.70 -8.87 -8.31
C PHE A 282 -8.63 -8.56 -9.82
N LYS A 283 -9.71 -8.05 -10.35
CA LYS A 283 -9.78 -7.49 -11.71
C LYS A 283 -10.17 -6.02 -11.61
N GLN A 284 -9.47 -5.19 -12.35
CA GLN A 284 -9.86 -3.80 -12.52
C GLN A 284 -10.98 -3.71 -13.56
N LYS A 285 -12.10 -3.12 -13.19
CA LYS A 285 -13.26 -2.91 -14.05
C LYS A 285 -13.81 -1.51 -13.89
N ILE A 286 -14.43 -0.99 -14.95
CA ILE A 286 -15.16 0.27 -14.87
C ILE A 286 -16.42 0.07 -14.01
N SER A 287 -16.60 0.95 -13.03
CA SER A 287 -17.76 0.92 -12.14
C SER A 287 -18.95 1.64 -12.77
N GLU A 288 -20.08 0.94 -12.88
CA GLU A 288 -21.35 1.53 -13.32
C GLU A 288 -21.77 2.72 -12.44
N GLN A 289 -21.56 2.62 -11.11
CA GLN A 289 -21.90 3.70 -10.18
C GLN A 289 -21.03 4.95 -10.37
N LEU A 290 -19.77 4.78 -10.75
CA LEU A 290 -18.86 5.90 -10.96
C LEU A 290 -19.07 6.59 -12.31
N ILE A 291 -19.51 5.86 -13.34
CA ILE A 291 -19.80 6.47 -14.65
C ILE A 291 -21.20 7.08 -14.71
N ILE A 292 -22.12 6.68 -13.83
CA ILE A 292 -23.48 7.24 -13.70
C ILE A 292 -23.68 7.79 -12.28
N PRO A 293 -22.98 8.89 -11.94
CA PRO A 293 -23.04 9.44 -10.59
C PRO A 293 -24.38 10.14 -10.28
N ASP A 294 -25.06 10.68 -11.32
CA ASP A 294 -26.31 11.38 -11.22
C ASP A 294 -27.38 10.73 -12.09
N LYS A 295 -28.26 9.97 -11.45
CA LYS A 295 -29.35 9.26 -12.13
C LYS A 295 -30.51 10.16 -12.58
N GLU A 296 -30.53 11.42 -12.17
CA GLU A 296 -31.54 12.40 -12.62
C GLU A 296 -31.19 13.00 -13.99
N LYS A 297 -29.94 12.87 -14.46
CA LYS A 297 -29.55 13.29 -15.80
C LYS A 297 -30.04 12.31 -16.87
N THR A 298 -30.19 12.83 -18.08
CA THR A 298 -30.54 12.04 -19.27
C THR A 298 -29.27 11.60 -20.00
N LEU A 299 -29.37 10.55 -20.81
CA LEU A 299 -28.24 10.07 -21.59
C LEU A 299 -27.66 11.18 -22.51
N ALA A 300 -28.55 11.91 -23.17
CA ALA A 300 -28.22 13.04 -24.06
C ALA A 300 -27.54 14.23 -23.31
N ARG A 301 -27.83 14.39 -22.01
CA ARG A 301 -27.24 15.47 -21.17
C ARG A 301 -26.14 14.99 -20.27
N GLY A 302 -25.36 14.00 -20.69
CA GLY A 302 -24.21 13.50 -19.95
C GLY A 302 -24.56 12.65 -18.74
N GLY A 303 -25.61 11.85 -18.82
CA GLY A 303 -25.98 10.86 -17.80
C GLY A 303 -24.88 9.81 -17.59
N ILE A 304 -24.07 9.54 -18.64
CA ILE A 304 -22.82 8.77 -18.57
C ILE A 304 -21.66 9.75 -18.63
N GLU A 305 -21.05 9.98 -17.50
CA GLU A 305 -20.08 11.06 -17.31
C GLU A 305 -18.83 10.99 -18.23
N PRO A 306 -18.20 9.82 -18.48
CA PRO A 306 -17.09 9.73 -19.43
C PRO A 306 -17.45 10.13 -20.87
N LEU A 307 -18.74 10.16 -21.21
CA LEU A 307 -19.24 10.62 -22.51
C LEU A 307 -19.67 12.09 -22.48
N ALA A 308 -19.83 12.67 -21.28
CA ALA A 308 -20.26 14.05 -21.15
C ALA A 308 -19.22 15.02 -21.73
N GLY A 309 -19.66 15.93 -22.59
CA GLY A 309 -18.77 16.88 -23.25
C GLY A 309 -17.99 16.32 -24.46
N MET A 310 -18.25 15.10 -24.87
CA MET A 310 -17.82 14.64 -26.19
C MET A 310 -18.67 15.32 -27.26
N ASP A 311 -18.04 15.69 -28.37
CA ASP A 311 -18.69 16.26 -29.55
C ASP A 311 -19.68 15.23 -30.14
N ASP A 312 -20.85 15.67 -30.59
CA ASP A 312 -21.85 14.84 -31.28
C ASP A 312 -21.31 14.15 -32.55
N GLN A 313 -20.19 14.62 -33.08
CA GLN A 313 -19.47 13.98 -34.18
C GLN A 313 -18.50 12.88 -33.70
N ASN A 314 -18.42 12.61 -32.39
CA ASN A 314 -17.58 11.54 -31.87
C ASN A 314 -18.15 10.17 -32.26
N ILE A 315 -17.26 9.30 -32.74
CA ILE A 315 -17.61 7.96 -33.21
C ILE A 315 -18.38 7.15 -32.17
N TYR A 316 -18.03 7.28 -30.90
CA TYR A 316 -18.70 6.54 -29.81
C TYR A 316 -20.12 7.05 -29.55
N ILE A 317 -20.34 8.37 -29.64
CA ILE A 317 -21.66 8.99 -29.51
C ILE A 317 -22.53 8.58 -30.69
N LYS A 318 -22.03 8.66 -31.93
CA LYS A 318 -22.75 8.22 -33.12
C LYS A 318 -23.17 6.75 -33.07
N LYS A 319 -22.29 5.87 -32.66
CA LYS A 319 -22.62 4.45 -32.48
C LYS A 319 -23.69 4.27 -31.40
N LEU A 320 -23.61 5.01 -30.29
CA LEU A 320 -24.61 4.96 -29.22
C LEU A 320 -25.97 5.47 -29.69
N GLU A 321 -26.05 6.55 -30.46
CA GLU A 321 -27.29 7.07 -31.08
C GLU A 321 -27.95 6.01 -31.95
N ILE A 322 -27.21 5.38 -32.87
CA ILE A 322 -27.74 4.33 -33.76
C ILE A 322 -28.28 3.13 -32.96
N VAL A 323 -27.58 2.74 -31.87
CA VAL A 323 -28.04 1.67 -30.98
C VAL A 323 -29.34 2.06 -30.27
N CYS A 324 -29.42 3.28 -29.74
CA CYS A 324 -30.63 3.79 -29.07
C CYS A 324 -31.81 3.81 -30.03
N ASP A 325 -31.62 4.31 -31.25
CA ASP A 325 -32.66 4.34 -32.29
C ASP A 325 -33.13 2.93 -32.66
N LYS A 326 -32.24 1.98 -32.88
CA LYS A 326 -32.57 0.59 -33.25
C LYS A 326 -33.36 -0.14 -32.18
N PHE A 327 -33.04 0.08 -30.90
CA PHE A 327 -33.73 -0.57 -29.78
C PHE A 327 -34.86 0.26 -29.16
N GLY A 328 -35.15 1.42 -29.71
CA GLY A 328 -36.24 2.30 -29.24
C GLY A 328 -35.95 2.90 -27.87
N ILE A 329 -34.66 3.17 -27.55
CA ILE A 329 -34.24 3.76 -26.28
C ILE A 329 -34.23 5.28 -26.41
N ASP A 330 -35.09 5.96 -25.64
CA ASP A 330 -35.12 7.42 -25.64
C ASP A 330 -33.96 8.00 -24.85
N MET A 331 -33.02 8.67 -25.55
CA MET A 331 -31.85 9.32 -24.96
C MET A 331 -32.20 10.50 -24.03
N ASN A 332 -33.41 11.05 -24.11
CA ASN A 332 -33.87 12.11 -23.21
C ASN A 332 -34.55 11.59 -21.95
N LYS A 333 -34.69 10.28 -21.81
CA LYS A 333 -35.15 9.63 -20.58
C LYS A 333 -34.09 9.70 -19.49
N LYS A 334 -34.50 9.95 -18.23
CA LYS A 334 -33.55 9.99 -17.10
C LYS A 334 -32.93 8.61 -16.89
N MET A 335 -31.65 8.56 -16.47
CA MET A 335 -30.97 7.30 -16.25
C MET A 335 -31.68 6.39 -15.23
N LYS A 336 -32.35 6.96 -14.23
CA LYS A 336 -33.18 6.20 -13.26
C LYS A 336 -34.42 5.54 -13.85
N ASP A 337 -34.96 6.09 -14.92
CA ASP A 337 -36.19 5.66 -15.55
C ASP A 337 -35.96 4.67 -16.70
N LEU A 338 -34.69 4.42 -17.07
CA LEU A 338 -34.30 3.38 -18.01
C LEU A 338 -34.53 2.00 -17.39
N THR A 339 -35.10 1.10 -18.18
CA THR A 339 -35.25 -0.31 -17.78
C THR A 339 -33.88 -0.99 -17.69
N LYS A 340 -33.79 -2.06 -16.91
CA LYS A 340 -32.57 -2.86 -16.79
C LYS A 340 -32.06 -3.38 -18.15
N LYS A 341 -32.98 -3.72 -19.08
CA LYS A 341 -32.61 -4.18 -20.43
C LYS A 341 -32.01 -3.06 -21.26
N GLU A 342 -32.61 -1.87 -21.25
CA GLU A 342 -32.09 -0.68 -21.93
C GLU A 342 -30.71 -0.32 -21.42
N LEU A 343 -30.54 -0.31 -20.10
CA LEU A 343 -29.25 -0.01 -19.46
C LEU A 343 -28.18 -1.06 -19.79
N ASP A 344 -28.52 -2.34 -19.79
CA ASP A 344 -27.57 -3.42 -20.15
C ASP A 344 -27.13 -3.31 -21.63
N ILE A 345 -28.02 -2.95 -22.56
CA ILE A 345 -27.65 -2.70 -23.96
C ILE A 345 -26.65 -1.53 -24.06
N ILE A 346 -26.96 -0.41 -23.43
CA ILE A 346 -26.10 0.78 -23.44
C ILE A 346 -24.71 0.46 -22.85
N LEU A 347 -24.69 -0.18 -21.67
CA LEU A 347 -23.50 -0.36 -20.88
C LEU A 347 -22.65 -1.57 -21.30
N ARG A 348 -23.28 -2.70 -21.63
CA ARG A 348 -22.61 -3.97 -21.87
C ARG A 348 -22.61 -4.39 -23.34
N GLY A 349 -23.42 -3.72 -24.17
CA GLY A 349 -23.47 -3.95 -25.61
C GLY A 349 -24.47 -5.03 -26.04
N THR A 350 -24.35 -5.43 -27.31
CA THR A 350 -25.25 -6.38 -27.96
C THR A 350 -24.51 -7.63 -28.43
N LYS A 351 -25.21 -8.77 -28.48
CA LYS A 351 -24.68 -9.99 -29.11
C LYS A 351 -24.88 -9.98 -30.61
N GLU A 352 -25.95 -9.30 -31.07
CA GLU A 352 -26.30 -9.18 -32.46
C GLU A 352 -25.48 -8.07 -33.13
N ALA A 353 -25.06 -8.31 -34.35
CA ALA A 353 -24.37 -7.30 -35.15
C ALA A 353 -25.37 -6.19 -35.59
N ILE A 354 -24.88 -4.99 -35.56
CA ILE A 354 -25.61 -3.78 -35.93
C ILE A 354 -24.88 -3.10 -37.09
N GLU A 355 -25.63 -2.61 -38.04
CA GLU A 355 -25.07 -1.80 -39.11
C GLU A 355 -24.85 -0.36 -38.61
N PHE A 356 -23.61 0.09 -38.64
CA PHE A 356 -23.24 1.46 -38.30
C PHE A 356 -22.87 2.21 -39.56
N ASN A 357 -23.71 3.13 -39.99
CA ASN A 357 -23.52 3.96 -41.16
C ASN A 357 -23.62 5.44 -40.78
N PHE A 358 -22.51 6.15 -40.72
CA PHE A 358 -22.44 7.58 -40.39
C PHE A 358 -21.20 8.26 -40.95
N LYS A 359 -21.28 9.59 -41.09
CA LYS A 359 -20.12 10.41 -41.51
C LYS A 359 -19.32 10.81 -40.28
N THR A 360 -18.00 10.63 -40.36
CA THR A 360 -17.04 11.09 -39.36
C THR A 360 -16.80 12.60 -39.51
N ARG A 361 -16.18 13.22 -38.47
CA ARG A 361 -15.79 14.64 -38.51
C ARG A 361 -14.87 15.00 -39.68
N SER A 362 -14.08 14.06 -40.17
CA SER A 362 -13.24 14.21 -41.36
C SER A 362 -13.98 14.06 -42.71
N GLY A 363 -15.29 13.83 -42.68
CA GLY A 363 -16.13 13.64 -43.86
C GLY A 363 -16.15 12.23 -44.43
N ASN A 364 -15.35 11.31 -43.88
CA ASN A 364 -15.33 9.91 -44.32
C ASN A 364 -16.62 9.19 -43.86
N VAL A 365 -17.18 8.37 -44.77
CA VAL A 365 -18.30 7.49 -44.42
C VAL A 365 -17.75 6.25 -43.75
N MET A 366 -18.20 5.99 -42.54
CA MET A 366 -17.89 4.77 -41.80
C MET A 366 -19.07 3.79 -41.98
N ASN A 367 -18.76 2.62 -42.53
CA ASN A 367 -19.69 1.53 -42.69
C ASN A 367 -19.14 0.28 -42.04
N SER A 368 -19.76 -0.21 -40.98
CA SER A 368 -19.36 -1.44 -40.28
C SER A 368 -20.59 -2.23 -39.84
N TYR A 369 -20.47 -3.55 -39.89
CA TYR A 369 -21.48 -4.49 -39.39
C TYR A 369 -20.87 -5.33 -38.27
N GLU A 370 -21.10 -4.93 -37.03
CA GLU A 370 -20.47 -5.50 -35.84
C GLU A 370 -21.39 -5.44 -34.63
N PRO A 371 -21.21 -6.28 -33.61
CA PRO A 371 -21.88 -6.11 -32.32
C PRO A 371 -21.50 -4.79 -31.67
N TYR A 372 -22.48 -4.11 -31.03
CA TYR A 372 -22.15 -2.94 -30.21
C TYR A 372 -21.39 -3.37 -28.95
N GLU A 373 -20.20 -2.82 -28.76
CA GLU A 373 -19.30 -3.18 -27.66
C GLU A 373 -19.86 -2.85 -26.25
N GLY A 374 -20.66 -1.78 -26.17
CA GLY A 374 -21.12 -1.22 -24.88
C GLY A 374 -20.11 -0.27 -24.26
N VAL A 375 -20.63 0.70 -23.49
CA VAL A 375 -19.81 1.76 -22.89
C VAL A 375 -18.76 1.21 -21.92
N LEU A 376 -19.15 0.28 -21.03
CA LEU A 376 -18.21 -0.30 -20.05
C LEU A 376 -17.03 -1.00 -20.72
N ASN A 377 -17.30 -1.88 -21.68
CA ASN A 377 -16.27 -2.62 -22.37
C ASN A 377 -15.36 -1.68 -23.20
N ASN A 378 -15.93 -0.66 -23.83
CA ASN A 378 -15.18 0.34 -24.57
C ASN A 378 -14.21 1.12 -23.67
N LEU A 379 -14.70 1.61 -22.51
CA LEU A 379 -13.85 2.34 -21.58
C LEU A 379 -12.77 1.45 -20.96
N GLU A 380 -13.10 0.19 -20.63
CA GLU A 380 -12.11 -0.80 -20.13
C GLU A 380 -11.02 -1.05 -21.18
N ARG A 381 -11.41 -1.35 -22.41
CA ARG A 381 -10.45 -1.57 -23.50
C ARG A 381 -9.54 -0.34 -23.70
N ARG A 382 -10.11 0.85 -23.77
CA ARG A 382 -9.33 2.10 -23.90
C ARG A 382 -8.36 2.31 -22.74
N TYR A 383 -8.72 1.95 -21.51
CA TYR A 383 -7.84 2.06 -20.36
C TYR A 383 -6.60 1.18 -20.51
N PHE A 384 -6.77 -0.06 -20.96
CA PHE A 384 -5.68 -1.02 -21.10
C PHE A 384 -4.83 -0.80 -22.37
N GLU A 385 -5.42 -0.32 -23.46
CA GLU A 385 -4.75 -0.17 -24.74
C GLU A 385 -4.08 1.21 -24.95
N THR A 386 -4.48 2.23 -24.18
CA THR A 386 -3.96 3.58 -24.39
C THR A 386 -2.49 3.71 -24.00
N ASN A 387 -1.72 4.40 -24.86
CA ASN A 387 -0.37 4.85 -24.55
C ASN A 387 -0.33 6.24 -23.87
N SER A 388 -1.47 6.95 -23.81
CA SER A 388 -1.58 8.25 -23.17
C SER A 388 -1.79 8.12 -21.66
N GLU A 389 -0.83 8.60 -20.89
CA GLU A 389 -0.88 8.65 -19.43
C GLU A 389 -2.09 9.48 -18.94
N PHE A 390 -2.39 10.58 -19.63
CA PHE A 390 -3.55 11.42 -19.34
C PHE A 390 -4.88 10.66 -19.48
N ILE A 391 -5.07 9.89 -20.56
CA ILE A 391 -6.29 9.09 -20.78
C ILE A 391 -6.38 7.97 -19.73
N ARG A 392 -5.26 7.34 -19.41
CA ARG A 392 -5.21 6.28 -18.38
C ARG A 392 -5.56 6.84 -17.01
N ASP A 393 -5.01 7.98 -16.61
CA ASP A 393 -5.33 8.64 -15.34
C ASP A 393 -6.79 9.11 -15.29
N TRP A 394 -7.31 9.62 -16.41
CA TRP A 394 -8.69 10.06 -16.50
C TRP A 394 -9.68 8.88 -16.37
N LEU A 395 -9.47 7.78 -17.10
CA LEU A 395 -10.29 6.58 -17.03
C LEU A 395 -10.10 5.85 -15.69
N GLY A 396 -8.90 5.90 -15.12
CA GLY A 396 -8.58 5.32 -13.82
C GLY A 396 -9.49 5.79 -12.69
N LYS A 397 -10.05 7.00 -12.79
CA LYS A 397 -11.03 7.53 -11.81
C LYS A 397 -12.34 6.75 -11.75
N TYR A 398 -12.66 6.01 -12.80
CA TYR A 398 -13.87 5.19 -12.90
C TYR A 398 -13.61 3.70 -12.69
N MET A 399 -12.33 3.31 -12.49
CA MET A 399 -11.93 1.93 -12.24
C MET A 399 -12.16 1.56 -10.78
N VAL A 400 -12.63 0.33 -10.57
CA VAL A 400 -12.74 -0.31 -9.25
C VAL A 400 -12.10 -1.69 -9.30
N GLU A 401 -11.59 -2.12 -8.16
CA GLU A 401 -11.05 -3.46 -8.00
C GLU A 401 -12.15 -4.41 -7.53
N LEU A 402 -12.47 -5.40 -8.33
CA LEU A 402 -13.41 -6.45 -8.00
C LEU A 402 -12.67 -7.75 -7.75
N THR A 403 -13.03 -8.47 -6.68
CA THR A 403 -12.43 -9.77 -6.38
C THR A 403 -12.53 -10.70 -7.60
N CYS A 404 -11.42 -11.34 -7.95
CA CYS A 404 -11.38 -12.26 -9.09
C CYS A 404 -12.36 -13.42 -8.88
N PRO A 405 -13.32 -13.67 -9.81
CA PRO A 405 -14.33 -14.70 -9.64
C PRO A 405 -13.75 -16.12 -9.67
N THR A 406 -12.62 -16.32 -10.32
CA THR A 406 -11.99 -17.64 -10.48
C THR A 406 -11.23 -18.09 -9.25
N CYS A 407 -10.40 -17.21 -8.67
CA CYS A 407 -9.62 -17.54 -7.49
C CYS A 407 -10.19 -16.98 -6.19
N LEU A 408 -11.29 -16.23 -6.23
CA LEU A 408 -11.94 -15.60 -5.07
C LEU A 408 -10.95 -14.80 -4.19
N GLY A 409 -10.03 -14.08 -4.84
CA GLY A 409 -8.99 -13.30 -4.16
C GLY A 409 -7.72 -14.08 -3.82
N LYS A 410 -7.70 -15.39 -3.91
CA LYS A 410 -6.58 -16.25 -3.48
C LYS A 410 -5.35 -16.24 -4.39
N ARG A 411 -5.36 -15.51 -5.50
CA ARG A 411 -4.22 -15.25 -6.41
C ARG A 411 -3.63 -16.46 -7.13
N LEU A 412 -3.77 -17.69 -6.60
CA LEU A 412 -3.18 -18.93 -7.08
C LEU A 412 -4.19 -19.84 -7.80
N LYS A 413 -3.69 -20.79 -8.57
CA LYS A 413 -4.50 -21.86 -9.19
C LYS A 413 -5.13 -22.75 -8.12
N LYS A 414 -6.28 -23.33 -8.43
CA LYS A 414 -7.01 -24.23 -7.51
C LYS A 414 -6.17 -25.47 -7.17
N SER A 415 -5.37 -25.99 -8.11
CA SER A 415 -4.46 -27.10 -7.89
C SER A 415 -3.37 -26.79 -6.86
N VAL A 416 -2.83 -25.57 -6.86
CA VAL A 416 -1.82 -25.13 -5.88
C VAL A 416 -2.45 -24.98 -4.49
N LEU A 417 -3.66 -24.45 -4.44
CA LEU A 417 -4.41 -24.27 -3.17
C LEU A 417 -4.85 -25.61 -2.54
N SER A 418 -4.75 -26.72 -3.29
CA SER A 418 -5.03 -28.05 -2.76
C SER A 418 -3.86 -28.69 -2.00
N VAL A 419 -2.69 -28.04 -1.97
CA VAL A 419 -1.55 -28.47 -1.15
C VAL A 419 -1.69 -27.89 0.26
N LEU A 420 -1.70 -28.76 1.27
CA LEU A 420 -2.01 -28.38 2.65
C LEU A 420 -0.88 -28.74 3.62
N ILE A 421 -0.69 -27.88 4.63
CA ILE A 421 0.07 -28.16 5.85
C ILE A 421 -0.91 -28.04 7.01
N ASN A 422 -1.09 -29.07 7.81
CA ASN A 422 -2.05 -29.12 8.88
C ASN A 422 -3.44 -28.54 8.47
N LYS A 423 -3.99 -29.04 7.35
CA LYS A 423 -5.30 -28.66 6.75
C LYS A 423 -5.40 -27.21 6.29
N LYS A 424 -4.30 -26.46 6.20
CA LYS A 424 -4.26 -25.07 5.72
C LYS A 424 -3.44 -24.98 4.45
N ASN A 425 -3.93 -24.26 3.43
CA ASN A 425 -3.15 -23.91 2.26
C ASN A 425 -2.29 -22.66 2.51
N ILE A 426 -1.40 -22.34 1.59
CA ILE A 426 -0.47 -21.22 1.72
C ILE A 426 -1.19 -19.87 1.89
N ILE A 427 -2.32 -19.66 1.22
CA ILE A 427 -3.09 -18.42 1.33
C ILE A 427 -3.85 -18.36 2.66
N ASP A 428 -4.42 -19.48 3.12
CA ASP A 428 -5.07 -19.52 4.42
C ASP A 428 -4.10 -19.13 5.55
N LEU A 429 -2.80 -19.48 5.44
CA LEU A 429 -1.76 -19.03 6.38
C LEU A 429 -1.45 -17.56 6.21
N THR A 430 -1.31 -17.06 4.97
CA THR A 430 -1.00 -15.63 4.74
C THR A 430 -2.14 -14.70 5.11
N ASP A 431 -3.38 -15.19 5.14
CA ASP A 431 -4.57 -14.44 5.56
C ASP A 431 -4.76 -14.39 7.08
N MET A 432 -4.02 -15.20 7.83
CA MET A 432 -3.96 -15.06 9.28
C MET A 432 -3.21 -13.78 9.67
N ASN A 433 -3.61 -13.14 10.77
CA ASN A 433 -2.78 -12.11 11.34
C ASN A 433 -1.47 -12.70 11.88
N ILE A 434 -0.43 -11.87 12.00
CA ILE A 434 0.91 -12.30 12.40
C ILE A 434 0.91 -13.04 13.73
N ASP A 435 0.10 -12.58 14.70
CA ASP A 435 0.02 -13.19 16.02
C ASP A 435 -0.54 -14.64 15.97
N LYS A 436 -1.68 -14.82 15.28
CA LYS A 436 -2.28 -16.15 15.05
C LYS A 436 -1.38 -17.07 14.23
N LEU A 437 -0.65 -16.47 13.28
CA LEU A 437 0.27 -17.22 12.44
C LEU A 437 1.48 -17.70 13.24
N TYR A 438 1.99 -16.88 14.16
CA TYR A 438 3.03 -17.29 15.10
C TYR A 438 2.56 -18.44 15.99
N GLU A 439 1.37 -18.34 16.58
CA GLU A 439 0.75 -19.40 17.38
C GLU A 439 0.55 -20.70 16.57
N PHE A 440 0.16 -20.58 15.28
CA PHE A 440 0.03 -21.74 14.40
C PHE A 440 1.34 -22.51 14.26
N PHE A 441 2.46 -21.81 14.03
CA PHE A 441 3.77 -22.46 13.91
C PHE A 441 4.32 -22.96 15.24
N ASP A 442 3.92 -22.34 16.35
CA ASP A 442 4.31 -22.79 17.69
C ASP A 442 3.62 -24.13 18.06
N ASN A 443 2.37 -24.29 17.64
CA ASN A 443 1.55 -25.47 17.89
C ASN A 443 1.56 -26.50 16.73
N LEU A 444 2.40 -26.30 15.72
CA LEU A 444 2.43 -27.16 14.53
C LEU A 444 3.01 -28.55 14.87
N LYS A 445 2.19 -29.59 14.72
CA LYS A 445 2.61 -30.98 14.90
C LYS A 445 2.94 -31.60 13.57
N LEU A 446 4.16 -32.10 13.42
CA LEU A 446 4.67 -32.79 12.24
C LEU A 446 5.15 -34.19 12.60
N SER A 447 5.29 -35.06 11.60
CA SER A 447 6.04 -36.30 11.77
C SER A 447 7.53 -35.99 11.98
N LYS A 448 8.27 -36.89 12.64
CA LYS A 448 9.71 -36.71 12.92
C LYS A 448 10.51 -36.36 11.66
N GLU A 449 10.21 -37.01 10.55
CA GLU A 449 10.87 -36.78 9.26
C GLU A 449 10.59 -35.35 8.74
N LYS A 450 9.33 -34.94 8.72
CA LYS A 450 8.91 -33.58 8.28
C LYS A 450 9.40 -32.50 9.21
N GLU A 451 9.50 -32.80 10.50
CA GLU A 451 10.03 -31.88 11.49
C GLU A 451 11.51 -31.56 11.22
N GLU A 452 12.33 -32.58 10.93
CA GLU A 452 13.74 -32.40 10.61
C GLU A 452 13.93 -31.59 9.30
N ILE A 453 13.12 -31.88 8.25
CA ILE A 453 13.16 -31.15 6.98
C ILE A 453 12.76 -29.68 7.17
N ALA A 454 11.74 -29.40 7.99
CA ALA A 454 11.16 -28.07 8.16
C ALA A 454 11.84 -27.21 9.22
N LYS A 455 12.64 -27.81 10.12
CA LYS A 455 13.21 -27.17 11.33
C LYS A 455 13.83 -25.81 11.10
N LEU A 456 14.72 -25.69 10.13
CA LEU A 456 15.38 -24.43 9.81
C LEU A 456 14.42 -23.40 9.21
N LEU A 457 13.52 -23.83 8.33
CA LEU A 457 12.54 -22.97 7.70
C LEU A 457 11.54 -22.40 8.74
N ILE A 458 11.05 -23.24 9.63
CA ILE A 458 10.12 -22.85 10.70
C ILE A 458 10.82 -21.87 11.68
N LYS A 459 12.08 -22.12 12.02
CA LYS A 459 12.87 -21.22 12.86
C LYS A 459 12.97 -19.83 12.25
N GLU A 460 13.28 -19.74 10.94
CA GLU A 460 13.41 -18.46 10.23
C GLU A 460 12.05 -17.75 10.12
N ILE A 461 10.98 -18.49 9.81
CA ILE A 461 9.62 -17.94 9.77
C ILE A 461 9.22 -17.37 11.13
N LYS A 462 9.41 -18.14 12.22
CA LYS A 462 9.06 -17.70 13.59
C LYS A 462 9.85 -16.46 13.99
N SER A 463 11.15 -16.42 13.72
CA SER A 463 12.00 -15.26 14.01
C SER A 463 11.48 -14.00 13.32
N ARG A 464 11.16 -14.05 12.02
CA ARG A 464 10.61 -12.92 11.27
C ARG A 464 9.23 -12.49 11.77
N LEU A 465 8.36 -13.44 12.10
CA LEU A 465 7.04 -13.14 12.68
C LEU A 465 7.17 -12.47 14.05
N GLU A 466 8.10 -12.92 14.89
CA GLU A 466 8.39 -12.33 16.18
C GLU A 466 8.88 -10.87 16.05
N PHE A 467 9.74 -10.58 15.08
CA PHE A 467 10.16 -9.20 14.83
C PHE A 467 9.01 -8.30 14.40
N LEU A 468 8.12 -8.79 13.52
CA LEU A 468 6.93 -8.04 13.11
C LEU A 468 5.98 -7.80 14.31
N HIS A 469 5.82 -8.79 15.18
CA HIS A 469 5.06 -8.63 16.42
C HIS A 469 5.67 -7.56 17.34
N ASN A 470 7.00 -7.62 17.54
CA ASN A 470 7.72 -6.72 18.45
C ASN A 470 7.70 -5.25 17.98
N VAL A 471 7.60 -4.98 16.67
CA VAL A 471 7.43 -3.61 16.16
C VAL A 471 5.95 -3.18 16.10
N GLY A 472 5.03 -3.92 16.76
CA GLY A 472 3.61 -3.56 16.88
C GLY A 472 2.78 -3.84 15.63
N LEU A 473 3.18 -4.78 14.77
CA LEU A 473 2.48 -5.15 13.53
C LEU A 473 1.75 -6.49 13.61
N GLY A 474 1.56 -7.06 14.81
CA GLY A 474 0.92 -8.35 15.01
C GLY A 474 -0.49 -8.48 14.42
N TYR A 475 -1.21 -7.37 14.27
CA TYR A 475 -2.53 -7.32 13.67
C TYR A 475 -2.55 -7.43 12.13
N LEU A 476 -1.43 -7.23 11.43
CA LEU A 476 -1.35 -7.32 9.98
C LEU A 476 -1.46 -8.76 9.49
N THR A 477 -1.92 -8.92 8.25
CA THR A 477 -1.85 -10.19 7.51
C THR A 477 -0.73 -10.15 6.49
N LEU A 478 -0.10 -11.30 6.22
CA LEU A 478 0.96 -11.39 5.20
C LEU A 478 0.42 -11.19 3.78
N SER A 479 -0.87 -11.44 3.54
CA SER A 479 -1.55 -11.25 2.25
C SER A 479 -1.86 -9.78 1.95
N ARG A 480 -1.81 -8.88 2.96
CA ARG A 480 -2.12 -7.46 2.78
C ARG A 480 -1.20 -6.81 1.76
N SER A 481 -1.79 -6.09 0.79
CA SER A 481 -1.03 -5.38 -0.24
C SER A 481 -0.17 -4.27 0.36
N ALA A 482 1.10 -4.19 -0.08
CA ALA A 482 2.03 -3.16 0.37
C ALA A 482 1.56 -1.73 0.03
N SER A 483 0.78 -1.56 -1.04
CA SER A 483 0.19 -0.27 -1.43
C SER A 483 -0.88 0.26 -0.48
N THR A 484 -1.42 -0.59 0.41
CA THR A 484 -2.45 -0.23 1.39
C THR A 484 -1.89 0.09 2.77
N LEU A 485 -0.58 -0.03 2.94
CA LEU A 485 0.10 0.26 4.20
C LEU A 485 0.22 1.77 4.42
N SER A 486 0.08 2.20 5.65
CA SER A 486 0.49 3.55 6.05
C SER A 486 2.01 3.69 5.98
N GLY A 487 2.51 4.93 5.92
CA GLY A 487 3.95 5.20 5.92
C GLY A 487 4.67 4.55 7.11
N GLY A 488 4.11 4.68 8.31
CA GLY A 488 4.66 4.06 9.52
C GLY A 488 4.61 2.53 9.51
N GLU A 489 3.53 1.89 8.98
CA GLU A 489 3.48 0.43 8.83
C GLU A 489 4.56 -0.06 7.87
N ALA A 490 4.73 0.58 6.71
CA ALA A 490 5.75 0.23 5.73
C ALA A 490 7.18 0.37 6.29
N GLN A 491 7.43 1.43 7.04
CA GLN A 491 8.70 1.68 7.69
C GLN A 491 9.03 0.61 8.75
N ARG A 492 8.06 0.27 9.61
CA ARG A 492 8.23 -0.77 10.63
C ARG A 492 8.43 -2.17 10.03
N ILE A 493 7.79 -2.47 8.89
CA ILE A 493 8.07 -3.73 8.16
C ILE A 493 9.54 -3.77 7.73
N ARG A 494 10.09 -2.68 7.19
CA ARG A 494 11.50 -2.61 6.82
C ARG A 494 12.40 -2.74 8.05
N LEU A 495 12.07 -2.04 9.13
CA LEU A 495 12.79 -2.15 10.38
C LEU A 495 12.82 -3.61 10.87
N ALA A 496 11.68 -4.28 10.91
CA ALA A 496 11.60 -5.69 11.30
C ALA A 496 12.44 -6.60 10.40
N THR A 497 12.45 -6.34 9.08
CA THR A 497 13.28 -7.10 8.12
C THR A 497 14.77 -6.89 8.39
N GLN A 498 15.20 -5.66 8.71
CA GLN A 498 16.60 -5.35 9.04
C GLN A 498 17.03 -5.95 10.38
N ILE A 499 16.18 -5.89 11.41
CA ILE A 499 16.42 -6.57 12.69
C ILE A 499 16.60 -8.07 12.45
N GLY A 500 15.73 -8.65 11.61
CA GLY A 500 15.78 -10.07 11.26
C GLY A 500 17.06 -10.50 10.55
N SER A 501 17.79 -9.59 9.90
CA SER A 501 19.08 -9.89 9.26
C SER A 501 20.22 -10.12 10.26
N GLN A 502 20.04 -9.71 11.53
CA GLN A 502 21.03 -9.82 12.61
C GLN A 502 22.41 -9.27 12.24
N LEU A 503 22.49 -8.26 11.38
CA LEU A 503 23.73 -7.59 11.03
C LEU A 503 24.30 -6.87 12.25
N THR A 504 25.61 -6.93 12.40
CA THR A 504 26.38 -6.30 13.50
C THR A 504 27.38 -5.31 12.96
N GLY A 505 27.71 -4.28 13.75
CA GLY A 505 28.69 -3.27 13.36
C GLY A 505 28.19 -2.29 12.29
N VAL A 506 26.88 -2.19 12.08
CA VAL A 506 26.23 -1.33 11.09
C VAL A 506 25.77 -0.03 11.75
N LEU A 507 25.79 1.06 10.98
CA LEU A 507 25.15 2.32 11.33
C LEU A 507 23.73 2.35 10.75
N TYR A 508 22.72 2.32 11.60
CA TYR A 508 21.32 2.51 11.19
C TYR A 508 20.89 3.95 11.39
N VAL A 509 20.32 4.55 10.36
CA VAL A 509 19.74 5.90 10.42
C VAL A 509 18.23 5.79 10.16
N LEU A 510 17.41 6.17 11.15
CA LEU A 510 15.97 6.02 11.14
C LEU A 510 15.28 7.39 11.19
N ASP A 511 14.20 7.55 10.41
CA ASP A 511 13.39 8.77 10.35
C ASP A 511 12.05 8.53 11.05
N GLU A 512 11.87 9.06 12.24
CA GLU A 512 10.63 9.06 13.02
C GLU A 512 9.93 7.66 13.07
N PRO A 513 10.59 6.61 13.56
CA PRO A 513 10.02 5.26 13.54
C PRO A 513 8.78 5.07 14.43
N SER A 514 8.52 5.98 15.38
CA SER A 514 7.35 5.97 16.27
C SER A 514 6.05 6.47 15.62
N ILE A 515 6.11 6.95 14.36
CA ILE A 515 4.96 7.53 13.66
C ILE A 515 3.76 6.57 13.62
N GLY A 516 2.57 7.10 13.97
CA GLY A 516 1.31 6.37 13.94
C GLY A 516 1.22 5.23 14.97
N LEU A 517 2.14 5.19 15.94
CA LEU A 517 2.08 4.27 17.07
C LEU A 517 1.27 4.85 18.21
N HIS A 518 0.47 3.98 18.81
CA HIS A 518 -0.06 4.24 20.13
C HIS A 518 1.06 4.10 21.18
N GLN A 519 0.99 4.84 22.30
CA GLN A 519 2.02 4.81 23.34
C GLN A 519 2.33 3.40 23.86
N ARG A 520 1.34 2.51 23.92
CA ARG A 520 1.53 1.10 24.28
C ARG A 520 2.50 0.37 23.33
N ASP A 521 2.38 0.64 22.03
CA ASP A 521 3.17 -0.05 21.00
C ASP A 521 4.55 0.60 20.84
N ASN A 522 4.70 1.87 21.25
CA ASN A 522 5.94 2.62 21.20
C ASN A 522 7.04 1.99 22.07
N GLN A 523 6.70 1.51 23.28
CA GLN A 523 7.67 0.86 24.15
C GLN A 523 8.28 -0.40 23.50
N ARG A 524 7.47 -1.20 22.79
CA ARG A 524 7.96 -2.38 22.06
C ARG A 524 8.95 -2.00 20.95
N LEU A 525 8.69 -0.89 20.27
CA LEU A 525 9.61 -0.36 19.26
C LEU A 525 10.93 0.06 19.90
N ILE A 526 10.90 0.81 21.01
CA ILE A 526 12.10 1.23 21.75
C ILE A 526 12.89 0.00 22.20
N ASP A 527 12.25 -1.01 22.79
CA ASP A 527 12.89 -2.25 23.21
C ASP A 527 13.58 -2.96 22.02
N SER A 528 12.99 -2.89 20.82
CA SER A 528 13.56 -3.46 19.61
C SER A 528 14.80 -2.68 19.14
N LEU A 529 14.76 -1.35 19.23
CA LEU A 529 15.92 -0.49 18.92
C LEU A 529 17.07 -0.73 19.89
N LEU A 530 16.76 -0.87 21.20
CA LEU A 530 17.75 -1.18 22.22
C LEU A 530 18.39 -2.55 21.98
N LYS A 531 17.62 -3.57 21.60
CA LYS A 531 18.14 -4.88 21.18
C LYS A 531 19.11 -4.77 20.00
N MET A 532 18.76 -3.96 18.97
CA MET A 532 19.68 -3.71 17.84
C MET A 532 20.97 -3.06 18.28
N ARG A 533 20.94 -2.12 19.22
CA ARG A 533 22.11 -1.51 19.82
C ARG A 533 22.97 -2.56 20.54
N ASP A 534 22.33 -3.39 21.36
CA ASP A 534 23.00 -4.36 22.24
C ASP A 534 23.75 -5.46 21.47
N ILE A 535 23.36 -5.76 20.24
CA ILE A 535 24.10 -6.65 19.36
C ILE A 535 25.31 -5.96 18.66
N GLY A 536 25.63 -4.70 19.01
CA GLY A 536 26.80 -3.99 18.54
C GLY A 536 26.58 -3.06 17.34
N ASN A 537 25.37 -2.56 17.14
CA ASN A 537 25.07 -1.57 16.10
C ASN A 537 25.03 -0.15 16.66
N THR A 538 25.29 0.81 15.81
CA THR A 538 25.11 2.24 16.11
C THR A 538 23.78 2.69 15.51
N LEU A 539 22.93 3.34 16.31
CA LEU A 539 21.63 3.84 15.85
C LEU A 539 21.59 5.35 15.95
N ILE A 540 21.24 6.01 14.86
CA ILE A 540 20.90 7.43 14.82
C ILE A 540 19.41 7.50 14.46
N VAL A 541 18.61 8.06 15.34
CA VAL A 541 17.15 8.16 15.18
C VAL A 541 16.75 9.63 15.20
N VAL A 542 16.12 10.11 14.13
CA VAL A 542 15.46 11.42 14.14
C VAL A 542 14.11 11.22 14.78
N GLU A 543 13.84 11.84 15.92
CA GLU A 543 12.63 11.61 16.71
C GLU A 543 12.15 12.83 17.48
N HIS A 544 10.83 12.83 17.77
CA HIS A 544 10.13 13.82 18.56
C HIS A 544 9.35 13.24 19.75
N ASP A 545 9.30 11.90 19.83
CA ASP A 545 8.61 11.20 20.90
C ASP A 545 9.40 11.28 22.22
N THR A 546 8.69 11.69 23.28
CA THR A 546 9.29 11.94 24.60
C THR A 546 9.88 10.66 25.21
N ASP A 547 9.19 9.51 25.10
CA ASP A 547 9.63 8.25 25.69
C ASP A 547 10.88 7.72 24.98
N THR A 548 10.97 7.89 23.68
CA THR A 548 12.15 7.53 22.89
C THR A 548 13.36 8.42 23.23
N MET A 549 13.13 9.73 23.39
CA MET A 549 14.18 10.67 23.79
C MET A 549 14.72 10.37 25.20
N LEU A 550 13.86 10.06 26.16
CA LEU A 550 14.26 9.76 27.54
C LEU A 550 14.99 8.42 27.69
N GLN A 551 14.77 7.46 26.77
CA GLN A 551 15.43 6.16 26.78
C GLN A 551 16.68 6.10 25.86
N ALA A 552 17.02 7.20 25.21
CA ALA A 552 18.24 7.31 24.41
C ALA A 552 19.50 7.31 25.28
N ASP A 553 20.58 6.71 24.76
CA ASP A 553 21.90 6.84 25.40
C ASP A 553 22.52 8.22 25.18
N TYR A 554 22.21 8.85 24.07
CA TYR A 554 22.74 10.14 23.68
C TYR A 554 21.69 10.96 22.92
N LEU A 555 21.50 12.20 23.28
CA LEU A 555 20.53 13.10 22.67
C LEU A 555 21.26 14.27 21.99
N VAL A 556 20.84 14.65 20.81
CA VAL A 556 21.37 15.79 20.04
C VAL A 556 20.20 16.71 19.67
N ASP A 557 20.18 17.90 20.26
CA ASP A 557 19.19 18.94 19.96
C ASP A 557 19.71 19.89 18.90
N VAL A 558 19.04 19.90 17.74
CA VAL A 558 19.39 20.70 16.56
C VAL A 558 18.47 21.90 16.48
N GLY A 559 19.05 23.12 16.48
CA GLY A 559 18.26 24.33 16.53
C GLY A 559 19.10 25.58 16.28
N PRO A 560 18.79 26.70 16.98
CA PRO A 560 17.65 26.90 17.91
C PRO A 560 16.29 27.06 17.23
N GLY A 561 16.25 27.43 15.95
CA GLY A 561 15.04 27.65 15.15
C GLY A 561 14.98 26.81 13.91
N ALA A 562 14.11 27.18 12.96
CA ALA A 562 13.93 26.53 11.68
C ALA A 562 14.67 27.28 10.55
N GLY A 563 15.00 26.59 9.45
CA GLY A 563 15.62 27.19 8.28
C GLY A 563 16.96 27.85 8.61
N GLU A 564 17.13 29.15 8.24
CA GLU A 564 18.37 29.88 8.53
C GLU A 564 18.58 30.16 10.02
N HIS A 565 17.51 30.14 10.81
CA HIS A 565 17.62 30.29 12.26
C HIS A 565 18.01 28.99 12.97
N GLY A 566 18.09 27.89 12.24
CA GLY A 566 18.52 26.58 12.69
C GLY A 566 19.96 26.24 12.28
N GLY A 567 20.21 24.94 12.12
CA GLY A 567 21.45 24.37 11.57
C GLY A 567 22.62 24.38 12.54
N ARG A 568 22.38 24.45 13.84
CA ARG A 568 23.42 24.40 14.90
C ARG A 568 23.08 23.32 15.93
N ILE A 569 24.06 22.77 16.59
CA ILE A 569 23.88 21.94 17.78
C ILE A 569 23.64 22.89 18.98
N VAL A 570 22.47 22.80 19.59
CA VAL A 570 22.10 23.61 20.78
C VAL A 570 22.54 22.90 22.06
N ALA A 571 22.32 21.60 22.12
CA ALA A 571 22.71 20.76 23.22
C ALA A 571 23.01 19.34 22.74
N CYS A 572 23.93 18.65 23.37
CA CYS A 572 24.20 17.24 23.17
C CYS A 572 24.72 16.61 24.46
N GLY A 573 24.41 15.33 24.68
CA GLY A 573 24.76 14.61 25.90
C GLY A 573 23.73 13.57 26.26
N THR A 574 23.69 13.13 27.51
CA THR A 574 22.59 12.29 28.01
C THR A 574 21.28 13.10 28.07
N PRO A 575 20.11 12.43 28.07
CA PRO A 575 18.83 13.15 28.24
C PRO A 575 18.81 14.09 29.45
N GLU A 576 19.41 13.70 30.56
CA GLU A 576 19.50 14.50 31.78
C GLU A 576 20.34 15.77 31.56
N GLU A 577 21.47 15.68 30.86
CA GLU A 577 22.32 16.82 30.53
C GLU A 577 21.58 17.81 29.60
N VAL A 578 20.85 17.32 28.62
CA VAL A 578 20.03 18.15 27.73
C VAL A 578 18.88 18.80 28.49
N MET A 579 18.23 18.12 29.43
CA MET A 579 17.17 18.70 30.28
C MET A 579 17.67 19.84 31.17
N GLN A 580 18.93 19.80 31.58
CA GLN A 580 19.55 20.87 32.38
C GLN A 580 19.92 22.11 31.55
N ASN A 581 20.08 21.94 30.23
CA ASN A 581 20.44 23.06 29.35
C ASN A 581 19.23 23.98 29.10
N THR A 582 19.31 25.20 29.60
CA THR A 582 18.25 26.23 29.47
C THR A 582 18.13 26.83 28.06
N ASN A 583 19.11 26.59 27.18
CA ASN A 583 19.06 27.05 25.79
C ASN A 583 18.36 26.01 24.90
N SER A 584 18.15 24.78 25.39
CA SER A 584 17.49 23.71 24.66
C SER A 584 15.97 23.80 24.83
N LEU A 585 15.28 24.06 23.73
CA LEU A 585 13.81 24.04 23.69
C LEU A 585 13.29 22.62 23.97
N THR A 586 13.94 21.60 23.43
CA THR A 586 13.65 20.19 23.73
C THR A 586 13.84 19.90 25.22
N GLY A 587 14.95 20.36 25.81
CA GLY A 587 15.22 20.23 27.23
C GLY A 587 14.18 20.91 28.10
N ASP A 588 13.60 22.05 27.67
CA ASP A 588 12.51 22.73 28.36
C ASP A 588 11.22 21.89 28.42
N TYR A 589 10.89 21.21 27.30
CA TYR A 589 9.70 20.33 27.26
C TYR A 589 9.94 19.03 28.04
N LEU A 590 11.10 18.39 27.90
CA LEU A 590 11.45 17.16 28.61
C LEU A 590 11.48 17.35 30.14
N SER A 591 12.01 18.49 30.60
CA SER A 591 12.07 18.82 32.04
C SER A 591 10.76 19.33 32.61
N GLY A 592 9.76 19.59 31.76
CA GLY A 592 8.47 20.19 32.19
C GLY A 592 8.50 21.68 32.44
N ARG A 593 9.62 22.40 32.20
CA ARG A 593 9.66 23.89 32.26
C ARG A 593 8.69 24.54 31.28
N LYS A 594 8.51 23.92 30.11
CA LYS A 594 7.46 24.25 29.14
C LYS A 594 6.53 23.07 28.97
N LYS A 595 5.24 23.33 28.86
CA LYS A 595 4.22 22.30 28.61
C LYS A 595 3.05 22.87 27.80
N ILE A 596 2.28 21.97 27.20
CA ILE A 596 0.98 22.30 26.61
C ILE A 596 -0.06 22.22 27.71
N GLU A 597 -0.71 23.33 27.97
CA GLU A 597 -1.68 23.46 29.07
C GLU A 597 -2.98 22.71 28.76
N VAL A 598 -3.55 22.08 29.79
CA VAL A 598 -4.88 21.46 29.72
C VAL A 598 -5.95 22.55 29.86
N PRO A 599 -6.95 22.63 28.98
CA PRO A 599 -8.01 23.63 29.10
C PRO A 599 -8.80 23.47 30.39
N LEU A 600 -9.00 24.57 31.12
CA LEU A 600 -9.79 24.61 32.36
C LEU A 600 -11.27 24.25 32.15
N LYS A 601 -11.80 24.54 30.95
CA LYS A 601 -13.19 24.21 30.59
C LYS A 601 -13.21 23.58 29.19
N ARG A 602 -13.99 22.52 29.03
CA ARG A 602 -14.23 21.88 27.73
C ARG A 602 -15.42 22.55 27.06
N ARG A 603 -15.35 22.69 25.72
CA ARG A 603 -16.49 23.18 24.93
C ARG A 603 -17.63 22.16 24.94
N LYS A 604 -18.88 22.67 24.98
CA LYS A 604 -20.08 21.81 24.92
C LYS A 604 -20.56 21.55 23.48
N GLY A 605 -19.95 22.23 22.51
CA GLY A 605 -20.40 22.24 21.13
C GLY A 605 -21.74 22.95 20.93
N ASN A 606 -22.32 22.77 19.75
CA ASN A 606 -23.62 23.40 19.39
C ASN A 606 -24.86 22.53 19.65
N GLY A 607 -24.69 21.38 20.33
CA GLY A 607 -25.74 20.40 20.64
C GLY A 607 -26.15 19.50 19.48
N LYS A 608 -25.56 19.64 18.28
CA LYS A 608 -25.82 18.82 17.10
C LYS A 608 -24.75 17.74 16.94
N PHE A 609 -25.08 16.66 16.23
CA PHE A 609 -24.20 15.50 16.07
C PHE A 609 -24.31 14.93 14.65
N ILE A 610 -23.21 14.46 14.09
CA ILE A 610 -23.22 13.48 13.01
C ILE A 610 -23.27 12.10 13.65
N GLU A 611 -24.32 11.33 13.38
CA GLU A 611 -24.49 9.97 13.90
C GLU A 611 -24.34 8.93 12.80
N ILE A 612 -23.35 8.06 12.93
CA ILE A 612 -23.17 6.89 12.06
C ILE A 612 -23.69 5.65 12.81
N LYS A 613 -24.56 4.88 12.16
CA LYS A 613 -25.09 3.61 12.68
C LYS A 613 -24.68 2.45 11.82
N GLY A 614 -24.23 1.38 12.47
CA GLY A 614 -23.94 0.13 11.81
C GLY A 614 -22.69 0.17 10.93
N ALA A 615 -21.64 0.87 11.34
CA ALA A 615 -20.37 0.90 10.62
C ALA A 615 -19.71 -0.48 10.63
N LYS A 616 -19.42 -1.03 9.42
CA LYS A 616 -18.91 -2.41 9.22
C LYS A 616 -17.74 -2.50 8.24
N GLU A 617 -17.12 -1.37 7.90
CA GLU A 617 -16.00 -1.39 6.96
C GLU A 617 -14.75 -1.99 7.61
N ASN A 618 -14.04 -2.80 6.86
CA ASN A 618 -12.85 -3.53 7.31
C ASN A 618 -13.09 -4.29 8.63
N ASN A 619 -12.37 -3.96 9.69
CA ASN A 619 -12.48 -4.61 11.00
C ASN A 619 -13.59 -4.04 11.92
N LEU A 620 -14.33 -3.03 11.50
CA LEU A 620 -15.37 -2.42 12.32
C LEU A 620 -16.53 -3.38 12.60
N LYS A 621 -16.91 -3.54 13.88
CA LYS A 621 -17.89 -4.53 14.37
C LYS A 621 -19.29 -3.94 14.53
N ASN A 622 -19.88 -3.42 13.45
CA ASN A 622 -21.25 -2.88 13.45
C ASN A 622 -21.45 -1.78 14.50
N ILE A 623 -20.50 -0.87 14.63
CA ILE A 623 -20.48 0.15 15.66
C ILE A 623 -21.40 1.34 15.35
N ASN A 624 -21.87 1.98 16.43
CA ASN A 624 -22.62 3.24 16.35
C ASN A 624 -21.78 4.34 16.99
N VAL A 625 -21.60 5.46 16.30
CA VAL A 625 -20.73 6.55 16.74
C VAL A 625 -21.41 7.89 16.51
N LYS A 626 -21.26 8.82 17.47
CA LYS A 626 -21.71 10.21 17.39
C LYS A 626 -20.54 11.16 17.43
N PHE A 627 -20.46 12.05 16.47
CA PHE A 627 -19.47 13.11 16.39
C PHE A 627 -20.15 14.44 16.73
N PRO A 628 -19.88 15.04 17.91
CA PRO A 628 -20.45 16.34 18.27
C PRO A 628 -19.90 17.45 17.37
N LEU A 629 -20.81 18.34 16.91
CA LEU A 629 -20.44 19.47 16.07
C LEU A 629 -20.04 20.70 16.90
N GLY A 630 -19.15 21.55 16.35
CA GLY A 630 -18.59 22.71 17.01
C GLY A 630 -17.60 22.34 18.14
N ASN A 631 -16.91 21.22 18.00
CA ASN A 631 -15.95 20.71 19.00
C ASN A 631 -14.64 20.29 18.32
N LEU A 632 -13.57 20.22 19.12
CA LEU A 632 -12.36 19.46 18.79
C LEU A 632 -12.58 18.00 19.22
N VAL A 633 -12.87 17.15 18.22
CA VAL A 633 -13.15 15.72 18.40
C VAL A 633 -11.92 14.91 18.02
N LEU A 634 -11.44 14.08 18.93
CA LEU A 634 -10.34 13.16 18.63
C LEU A 634 -10.82 11.71 18.52
N VAL A 635 -10.30 11.03 17.51
CA VAL A 635 -10.49 9.58 17.34
C VAL A 635 -9.17 8.91 17.68
N THR A 636 -9.16 8.18 18.80
CA THR A 636 -7.97 7.56 19.38
C THR A 636 -8.07 6.03 19.39
N GLY A 637 -7.04 5.37 19.87
CA GLY A 637 -6.98 3.91 20.02
C GLY A 637 -5.71 3.32 19.42
N VAL A 638 -5.45 2.05 19.73
CA VAL A 638 -4.25 1.33 19.27
C VAL A 638 -4.14 1.27 17.76
N SER A 639 -2.93 0.99 17.26
CA SER A 639 -2.70 0.80 15.83
C SER A 639 -3.57 -0.34 15.29
N GLY A 640 -4.19 -0.13 14.11
CA GLY A 640 -5.11 -1.12 13.52
C GLY A 640 -6.48 -1.25 14.18
N SER A 641 -6.87 -0.39 15.14
CA SER A 641 -8.19 -0.45 15.82
C SER A 641 -9.38 -0.03 14.96
N GLY A 642 -9.16 0.52 13.75
CA GLY A 642 -10.22 0.89 12.81
C GLY A 642 -10.49 2.40 12.71
N LYS A 643 -9.64 3.27 13.25
CA LYS A 643 -9.76 4.74 13.20
C LYS A 643 -9.95 5.29 11.79
N SER A 644 -9.03 4.99 10.90
CA SER A 644 -9.08 5.45 9.49
C SER A 644 -10.25 4.81 8.72
N SER A 645 -10.67 3.57 9.08
CA SER A 645 -11.88 2.96 8.51
C SER A 645 -13.14 3.74 8.88
N LEU A 646 -13.26 4.18 10.13
CA LEU A 646 -14.39 4.97 10.62
C LEU A 646 -14.39 6.38 10.03
N VAL A 647 -13.26 7.09 10.12
CA VAL A 647 -13.16 8.51 9.78
C VAL A 647 -12.98 8.71 8.26
N ASN A 648 -11.94 8.10 7.66
CA ASN A 648 -11.58 8.36 6.27
C ASN A 648 -12.45 7.57 5.29
N GLN A 649 -12.73 6.27 5.56
CA GLN A 649 -13.47 5.44 4.63
C GLN A 649 -14.98 5.61 4.73
N ILE A 650 -15.53 5.85 5.92
CA ILE A 650 -16.98 6.00 6.11
C ILE A 650 -17.35 7.49 6.24
N LEU A 651 -16.94 8.18 7.30
CA LEU A 651 -17.39 9.53 7.62
C LEU A 651 -17.06 10.52 6.50
N TYR A 652 -15.78 10.65 6.14
CA TYR A 652 -15.36 11.60 5.10
C TYR A 652 -16.04 11.32 3.76
N LYS A 653 -16.01 10.06 3.29
CA LYS A 653 -16.60 9.72 1.99
C LYS A 653 -18.11 9.90 1.98
N ALA A 654 -18.79 9.58 3.08
CA ALA A 654 -20.24 9.80 3.19
C ALA A 654 -20.59 11.30 3.18
N LEU A 655 -19.86 12.13 3.89
CA LEU A 655 -20.02 13.57 3.87
C LEU A 655 -19.70 14.14 2.48
N ALA A 656 -18.58 13.77 1.88
CA ALA A 656 -18.19 14.24 0.54
C ALA A 656 -19.21 13.85 -0.55
N LEU A 657 -19.74 12.64 -0.48
CA LEU A 657 -20.80 12.18 -1.39
C LEU A 657 -22.07 13.05 -1.26
N ASN A 658 -22.50 13.36 -0.03
CA ASN A 658 -23.74 14.10 0.22
C ASN A 658 -23.57 15.61 -0.01
N VAL A 659 -22.50 16.22 0.46
CA VAL A 659 -22.26 17.67 0.37
C VAL A 659 -21.83 18.08 -1.04
N TYR A 660 -20.88 17.34 -1.66
CA TYR A 660 -20.28 17.72 -2.95
C TYR A 660 -20.74 16.87 -4.11
N LYS A 661 -21.59 15.84 -3.88
CA LYS A 661 -21.95 14.84 -4.90
C LYS A 661 -20.68 14.21 -5.52
N SER A 662 -19.62 14.06 -4.71
CA SER A 662 -18.35 13.56 -5.19
C SER A 662 -18.42 12.06 -5.54
N LYS A 663 -17.54 11.62 -6.44
CA LYS A 663 -17.45 10.26 -6.99
C LYS A 663 -16.73 9.29 -6.05
N VAL A 664 -17.08 9.32 -4.78
CA VAL A 664 -16.47 8.42 -3.79
C VAL A 664 -17.49 7.42 -3.30
N VAL A 665 -17.07 6.20 -3.12
CA VAL A 665 -17.91 5.15 -2.54
C VAL A 665 -17.56 5.05 -1.05
N PRO A 666 -18.49 5.40 -0.15
CA PRO A 666 -18.30 5.23 1.28
C PRO A 666 -18.18 3.75 1.65
N GLY A 667 -17.42 3.47 2.72
CA GLY A 667 -17.38 2.14 3.32
C GLY A 667 -18.75 1.70 3.85
N LYS A 668 -18.87 0.46 4.26
CA LYS A 668 -20.15 -0.16 4.66
C LYS A 668 -20.68 0.41 5.99
N TYR A 669 -21.86 0.99 5.96
CA TYR A 669 -22.63 1.44 7.14
C TYR A 669 -24.14 1.30 6.89
N ARG A 670 -24.97 1.34 7.94
CA ARG A 670 -26.42 1.24 7.84
C ARG A 670 -27.06 2.58 7.51
N SER A 671 -26.75 3.62 8.28
CA SER A 671 -27.29 4.97 8.09
C SER A 671 -26.38 6.02 8.70
N ILE A 672 -26.49 7.25 8.18
CA ILE A 672 -25.84 8.43 8.73
C ILE A 672 -26.87 9.56 8.85
N LYS A 673 -26.83 10.32 9.94
CA LYS A 673 -27.73 11.44 10.23
C LYS A 673 -26.93 12.69 10.63
N GLY A 674 -27.50 13.87 10.51
CA GLY A 674 -26.87 15.14 10.85
C GLY A 674 -25.97 15.72 9.74
N ILE A 675 -26.06 15.17 8.52
CA ILE A 675 -25.31 15.68 7.35
C ILE A 675 -25.84 17.06 6.92
N GLU A 676 -27.12 17.28 7.10
CA GLU A 676 -27.83 18.53 6.78
C GLU A 676 -27.27 19.75 7.54
N ASP A 677 -26.59 19.51 8.66
CA ASP A 677 -25.94 20.56 9.47
C ASP A 677 -24.54 20.91 8.98
N VAL A 678 -24.05 20.23 7.91
CA VAL A 678 -22.69 20.41 7.37
C VAL A 678 -22.80 20.98 5.96
N ASP A 679 -22.15 22.12 5.73
CA ASP A 679 -22.10 22.79 4.42
C ASP A 679 -20.78 22.52 3.67
N LYS A 680 -19.73 22.15 4.39
CA LYS A 680 -18.41 21.95 3.83
C LYS A 680 -17.63 20.89 4.59
N VAL A 681 -16.92 20.03 3.84
CA VAL A 681 -16.02 19.01 4.40
C VAL A 681 -14.62 19.23 3.84
N ILE A 682 -13.63 19.27 4.71
CA ILE A 682 -12.24 19.52 4.36
C ILE A 682 -11.40 18.37 4.89
N ASP A 683 -10.79 17.64 3.95
CA ASP A 683 -9.89 16.54 4.27
C ASP A 683 -8.44 17.00 4.15
N ILE A 684 -7.70 16.89 5.24
CA ILE A 684 -6.30 17.29 5.34
C ILE A 684 -5.46 16.04 5.59
N THR A 685 -5.02 15.44 4.51
CA THR A 685 -4.15 14.26 4.49
C THR A 685 -2.68 14.65 4.44
N GLN A 686 -1.79 13.70 4.73
CA GLN A 686 -0.34 13.84 4.58
C GLN A 686 0.14 13.69 3.12
N ASP A 687 -0.77 13.42 2.17
CA ASP A 687 -0.41 13.31 0.77
C ASP A 687 0.23 14.60 0.25
N PRO A 688 1.20 14.52 -0.66
CA PRO A 688 1.83 15.68 -1.26
C PRO A 688 0.81 16.65 -1.87
N ILE A 689 1.09 17.96 -1.83
CA ILE A 689 0.25 19.01 -2.44
C ILE A 689 0.26 18.98 -3.98
N GLY A 690 1.04 18.10 -4.56
CA GLY A 690 1.13 17.82 -6.00
C GLY A 690 2.19 16.79 -6.32
N ARG A 691 2.05 16.12 -7.45
CA ARG A 691 2.93 15.01 -7.89
C ARG A 691 4.11 15.47 -8.75
N THR A 692 4.12 16.72 -9.20
CA THR A 692 5.13 17.24 -10.12
C THR A 692 6.00 18.30 -9.46
N PRO A 693 7.25 18.50 -9.91
CA PRO A 693 8.12 19.57 -9.42
C PRO A 693 7.55 20.98 -9.59
N ARG A 694 6.57 21.19 -10.48
CA ARG A 694 5.88 22.47 -10.69
C ARG A 694 4.94 22.85 -9.55
N SER A 695 4.40 21.87 -8.85
CA SER A 695 3.58 22.14 -7.65
C SER A 695 4.45 22.65 -6.52
N ASN A 696 4.07 23.74 -5.90
CA ASN A 696 4.78 24.35 -4.78
C ASN A 696 3.82 25.09 -3.83
N PRO A 697 4.25 25.47 -2.61
CA PRO A 697 3.41 26.18 -1.66
C PRO A 697 2.74 27.44 -2.22
N ALA A 698 3.48 28.28 -2.95
CA ALA A 698 2.95 29.52 -3.50
C ALA A 698 1.80 29.32 -4.49
N THR A 699 1.92 28.30 -5.37
CA THR A 699 0.84 27.96 -6.31
C THR A 699 -0.35 27.33 -5.61
N TYR A 700 -0.09 26.48 -4.61
CA TYR A 700 -1.15 25.75 -3.92
C TYR A 700 -2.05 26.67 -3.09
N VAL A 701 -1.46 27.61 -2.33
CA VAL A 701 -2.21 28.61 -1.56
C VAL A 701 -2.74 29.76 -2.41
N GLY A 702 -2.36 29.82 -3.69
CA GLY A 702 -2.82 30.83 -4.65
C GLY A 702 -2.20 32.21 -4.47
N VAL A 703 -1.08 32.34 -3.75
CA VAL A 703 -0.34 33.60 -3.64
C VAL A 703 0.47 33.91 -4.88
N PHE A 704 0.89 32.89 -5.62
CA PHE A 704 1.68 33.05 -6.83
C PHE A 704 0.93 33.83 -7.93
N ASP A 705 -0.39 33.71 -7.98
CA ASP A 705 -1.21 34.48 -8.92
C ASP A 705 -1.14 35.98 -8.66
N ASP A 706 -1.20 36.40 -7.39
CA ASP A 706 -1.08 37.80 -7.01
C ASP A 706 0.36 38.32 -7.24
N ILE A 707 1.38 37.48 -7.01
CA ILE A 707 2.78 37.81 -7.29
C ILE A 707 2.99 38.05 -8.79
N ARG A 708 2.44 37.19 -9.65
CA ARG A 708 2.51 37.38 -11.10
C ARG A 708 1.85 38.66 -11.57
N ASP A 709 0.75 39.08 -10.94
CA ASP A 709 0.10 40.36 -11.22
C ASP A 709 1.02 41.53 -10.87
N VAL A 710 1.77 41.49 -9.77
CA VAL A 710 2.73 42.52 -9.38
C VAL A 710 3.83 42.64 -10.44
N PHE A 711 4.38 41.52 -10.92
CA PHE A 711 5.41 41.54 -11.97
C PHE A 711 4.89 42.08 -13.30
N ALA A 712 3.67 41.73 -13.70
CA ALA A 712 3.03 42.25 -14.92
C ALA A 712 2.77 43.77 -14.86
N GLN A 713 2.66 44.35 -13.66
CA GLN A 713 2.46 45.79 -13.46
C GLN A 713 3.76 46.59 -13.46
N THR A 714 4.92 45.97 -13.47
CA THR A 714 6.22 46.66 -13.54
C THR A 714 6.37 47.44 -14.85
N LYS A 715 7.16 48.53 -14.81
CA LYS A 715 7.41 49.37 -16.00
C LYS A 715 8.00 48.54 -17.15
N GLU A 716 8.97 47.68 -16.85
CA GLU A 716 9.64 46.83 -17.86
C GLU A 716 8.68 45.83 -18.49
N ALA A 717 7.81 45.19 -17.70
CA ALA A 717 6.81 44.29 -18.24
C ALA A 717 5.80 44.98 -19.16
N LYS A 718 5.35 46.19 -18.78
CA LYS A 718 4.44 47.02 -19.61
C LYS A 718 5.08 47.46 -20.90
N ILE A 719 6.32 47.93 -20.87
CA ILE A 719 7.06 48.31 -22.08
C ILE A 719 7.20 47.15 -23.08
N ARG A 720 7.40 45.91 -22.57
CA ARG A 720 7.55 44.71 -23.38
C ARG A 720 6.22 44.04 -23.71
N GLY A 721 5.09 44.56 -23.27
CA GLY A 721 3.78 43.96 -23.47
C GLY A 721 3.63 42.62 -22.77
N TYR A 722 4.33 42.41 -21.64
CA TYR A 722 4.27 41.15 -20.88
C TYR A 722 3.07 41.14 -19.93
N GLU A 723 2.16 40.20 -20.17
CA GLU A 723 1.02 39.93 -19.35
C GLU A 723 1.34 38.94 -18.22
N LYS A 724 0.41 38.74 -17.29
CA LYS A 724 0.48 37.81 -16.17
C LYS A 724 0.91 36.38 -16.59
N GLY A 725 0.48 35.92 -17.78
CA GLY A 725 0.84 34.61 -18.34
C GLY A 725 2.34 34.44 -18.55
N ARG A 726 3.06 35.51 -18.87
CA ARG A 726 4.51 35.50 -19.11
C ARG A 726 5.29 35.08 -17.83
N PHE A 727 4.79 35.38 -16.68
CA PHE A 727 5.43 35.09 -15.40
C PHE A 727 4.97 33.74 -14.82
N SER A 728 4.37 32.85 -15.65
CA SER A 728 3.98 31.49 -15.28
C SER A 728 4.94 30.46 -15.85
N PHE A 729 5.43 29.56 -15.02
CA PHE A 729 6.19 28.39 -15.48
C PHE A 729 5.30 27.25 -16.02
N ASN A 730 3.97 27.40 -15.99
CA ASN A 730 3.01 26.42 -16.54
C ASN A 730 2.53 26.78 -17.96
N VAL A 731 2.77 28.00 -18.43
CA VAL A 731 2.24 28.54 -19.69
C VAL A 731 3.39 28.80 -20.65
N ASN A 732 3.17 28.52 -21.94
CA ASN A 732 4.14 28.83 -23.00
C ASN A 732 4.46 30.33 -23.05
N GLY A 733 5.66 30.68 -23.49
CA GLY A 733 6.11 32.05 -23.70
C GLY A 733 7.02 32.56 -22.58
N GLY A 734 6.78 32.25 -21.29
CA GLY A 734 7.65 32.69 -20.21
C GLY A 734 8.48 31.58 -19.57
N ARG A 735 8.07 30.34 -19.73
CA ARG A 735 8.75 29.15 -19.16
C ARG A 735 9.94 28.73 -20.03
N CYS A 736 10.85 28.01 -19.45
CA CYS A 736 11.88 27.28 -20.19
C CYS A 736 11.24 26.11 -20.95
N GLU A 737 11.34 26.09 -22.26
CA GLU A 737 10.75 25.06 -23.10
C GLU A 737 11.55 23.74 -23.08
N ALA A 738 12.83 23.75 -22.67
CA ALA A 738 13.62 22.52 -22.54
C ALA A 738 13.20 21.62 -21.36
N CYS A 739 12.70 22.22 -20.27
CA CYS A 739 12.17 21.49 -19.12
C CYS A 739 10.66 21.73 -18.89
N TYR A 740 10.01 22.43 -19.80
CA TYR A 740 8.57 22.78 -19.70
C TYR A 740 8.18 23.45 -18.37
N GLY A 741 9.12 24.19 -17.77
CA GLY A 741 8.92 24.89 -16.51
C GLY A 741 9.14 24.04 -15.25
N ASP A 742 9.57 22.78 -15.36
CA ASP A 742 9.90 21.94 -14.20
C ASP A 742 11.16 22.40 -13.47
N GLY A 743 12.11 23.05 -14.18
CA GLY A 743 13.43 23.43 -13.68
C GLY A 743 14.40 22.24 -13.59
N VAL A 744 13.89 21.03 -13.69
CA VAL A 744 14.64 19.78 -13.62
C VAL A 744 14.25 18.85 -14.76
N LYS A 745 15.13 17.94 -15.12
CA LYS A 745 14.85 16.81 -16.02
C LYS A 745 14.77 15.55 -15.19
N LYS A 746 13.70 14.80 -15.37
CA LYS A 746 13.51 13.49 -14.75
C LYS A 746 14.22 12.44 -15.59
N ILE A 747 15.13 11.70 -14.98
CA ILE A 747 15.78 10.53 -15.56
C ILE A 747 15.17 9.31 -14.89
N SER A 748 14.36 8.57 -15.65
CA SER A 748 13.73 7.34 -15.13
C SER A 748 14.74 6.20 -15.11
N MET A 749 14.87 5.55 -13.96
CA MET A 749 15.75 4.41 -13.73
C MET A 749 14.88 3.15 -13.57
N ASN A 750 15.09 2.13 -14.40
CA ASN A 750 14.22 0.94 -14.45
C ASN A 750 14.09 0.18 -13.11
N PHE A 751 15.09 0.24 -12.24
CA PHE A 751 15.14 -0.52 -10.97
C PHE A 751 15.45 0.35 -9.73
N LEU A 752 15.69 1.64 -9.93
CA LEU A 752 16.03 2.61 -8.89
C LEU A 752 15.04 3.76 -8.90
N PRO A 753 14.95 4.55 -7.81
CA PRO A 753 14.16 5.78 -7.81
C PRO A 753 14.57 6.73 -8.92
N ASP A 754 13.60 7.43 -9.50
CA ASP A 754 13.87 8.44 -10.53
C ASP A 754 14.83 9.53 -10.03
N VAL A 755 15.79 9.91 -10.87
CA VAL A 755 16.76 10.97 -10.55
C VAL A 755 16.32 12.28 -11.22
N TYR A 756 16.34 13.36 -10.46
CA TYR A 756 16.02 14.69 -10.94
C TYR A 756 17.30 15.53 -11.06
N VAL A 757 17.65 15.93 -12.28
CA VAL A 757 18.84 16.73 -12.57
C VAL A 757 18.42 18.14 -12.97
N PRO A 758 19.07 19.22 -12.49
CA PRO A 758 18.78 20.59 -12.93
C PRO A 758 18.82 20.70 -14.46
N CYS A 759 17.89 21.48 -15.02
CA CYS A 759 17.84 21.69 -16.45
C CYS A 759 19.06 22.51 -16.92
N GLU A 760 19.84 21.98 -17.83
CA GLU A 760 21.06 22.62 -18.35
C GLU A 760 20.78 23.99 -19.05
N VAL A 761 19.61 24.12 -19.67
CA VAL A 761 19.25 25.33 -20.43
C VAL A 761 18.88 26.48 -19.49
N CYS A 762 18.08 26.24 -18.46
CA CYS A 762 17.66 27.30 -17.54
C CYS A 762 18.42 27.27 -16.20
N GLY A 763 19.34 26.35 -15.99
CA GLY A 763 20.04 26.22 -14.71
C GLY A 763 19.15 26.02 -13.49
N GLY A 764 17.95 25.43 -13.68
CA GLY A 764 16.96 25.24 -12.59
C GLY A 764 15.99 26.39 -12.40
N THR A 765 16.12 27.52 -13.11
CA THR A 765 15.30 28.73 -12.89
C THR A 765 13.85 28.61 -13.36
N ARG A 766 13.50 27.60 -14.17
CA ARG A 766 12.15 27.35 -14.72
C ARG A 766 11.68 28.32 -15.81
N PHE A 767 12.27 29.48 -15.93
CA PHE A 767 11.90 30.55 -16.87
C PHE A 767 12.94 30.73 -17.96
N ASN A 768 12.54 31.38 -19.04
CA ASN A 768 13.48 31.85 -20.09
C ASN A 768 14.18 33.14 -19.63
N LYS A 769 15.28 33.47 -20.30
CA LYS A 769 16.13 34.60 -19.94
C LYS A 769 15.38 35.93 -19.99
N GLU A 770 14.55 36.14 -21.02
CA GLU A 770 13.81 37.38 -21.21
C GLU A 770 12.79 37.65 -20.08
N THR A 771 12.17 36.61 -19.52
CA THR A 771 11.27 36.76 -18.39
C THR A 771 12.03 37.13 -17.11
N LEU A 772 13.26 36.62 -16.94
CA LEU A 772 14.10 36.91 -15.77
C LEU A 772 14.75 38.30 -15.82
N GLU A 773 14.75 39.00 -17.00
CA GLU A 773 15.16 40.39 -17.05
C GLU A 773 14.23 41.33 -16.32
N VAL A 774 12.95 41.01 -16.22
CA VAL A 774 11.97 41.80 -15.46
C VAL A 774 12.17 41.63 -13.98
N LYS A 775 12.40 42.76 -13.29
CA LYS A 775 12.65 42.80 -11.83
C LYS A 775 11.61 43.63 -11.10
N TYR A 776 11.25 43.17 -9.91
CA TYR A 776 10.47 43.95 -8.92
C TYR A 776 11.32 44.14 -7.66
N LYS A 777 11.55 45.39 -7.24
CA LYS A 777 12.47 45.73 -6.12
C LYS A 777 13.86 45.03 -6.28
N GLY A 778 14.39 44.95 -7.51
CA GLY A 778 15.69 44.33 -7.79
C GLY A 778 15.70 42.80 -7.84
N LYS A 779 14.59 42.10 -7.59
CA LYS A 779 14.47 40.64 -7.61
C LYS A 779 13.67 40.14 -8.82
N THR A 780 14.13 39.06 -9.42
CA THR A 780 13.41 38.35 -10.49
C THR A 780 12.27 37.50 -9.91
N ILE A 781 11.37 37.03 -10.76
CA ILE A 781 10.30 36.11 -10.34
C ILE A 781 10.87 34.80 -9.76
N TYR A 782 12.02 34.34 -10.23
CA TYR A 782 12.73 33.18 -9.70
C TYR A 782 13.29 33.45 -8.30
N ASP A 783 13.93 34.62 -8.10
CA ASP A 783 14.43 35.01 -6.76
C ASP A 783 13.30 35.03 -5.73
N VAL A 784 12.12 35.55 -6.12
CA VAL A 784 10.94 35.56 -5.25
C VAL A 784 10.45 34.15 -4.90
N LEU A 785 10.47 33.22 -5.86
CA LEU A 785 10.16 31.83 -5.57
C LEU A 785 11.20 31.18 -4.64
N GLY A 786 12.45 31.65 -4.69
CA GLY A 786 13.53 31.24 -3.79
C GLY A 786 13.41 31.81 -2.36
N MET A 787 12.61 32.87 -2.17
CA MET A 787 12.41 33.47 -0.84
C MET A 787 11.64 32.53 0.09
N ARG A 788 11.99 32.60 1.37
CA ARG A 788 11.18 31.99 2.45
C ARG A 788 9.90 32.80 2.66
N VAL A 789 8.91 32.18 3.26
CA VAL A 789 7.63 32.86 3.56
C VAL A 789 7.85 34.08 4.43
N GLU A 790 8.71 34.01 5.45
CA GLU A 790 9.05 35.13 6.35
C GLU A 790 9.68 36.32 5.59
N GLU A 791 10.63 36.06 4.68
CA GLU A 791 11.26 37.09 3.86
C GLU A 791 10.27 37.69 2.86
N ALA A 792 9.42 36.86 2.26
CA ALA A 792 8.43 37.32 1.30
C ALA A 792 7.36 38.19 1.92
N ILE A 793 7.00 38.02 3.18
CA ILE A 793 6.08 38.93 3.91
C ILE A 793 6.65 40.32 4.01
N GLU A 794 7.92 40.45 4.34
CA GLU A 794 8.61 41.73 4.43
C GLU A 794 8.79 42.36 3.03
N PHE A 795 9.16 41.56 2.05
CA PHE A 795 9.35 42.02 0.68
C PHE A 795 8.07 42.57 0.04
N PHE A 796 6.91 41.94 0.31
CA PHE A 796 5.60 42.35 -0.20
C PHE A 796 4.79 43.17 0.82
N ASP A 797 5.41 43.87 1.74
CA ASP A 797 4.74 44.68 2.79
C ASP A 797 3.65 45.62 2.24
N ASN A 798 3.88 46.23 1.08
CA ASN A 798 2.96 47.12 0.38
C ASN A 798 1.84 46.39 -0.42
N HIS A 799 1.74 45.07 -0.34
CA HIS A 799 0.73 44.27 -1.03
C HIS A 799 -0.15 43.50 -0.05
N PRO A 800 -1.22 44.10 0.49
CA PRO A 800 -2.03 43.49 1.57
C PRO A 800 -2.61 42.12 1.25
N LYS A 801 -2.96 41.86 -0.03
CA LYS A 801 -3.47 40.56 -0.48
C LYS A 801 -2.42 39.45 -0.36
N ILE A 802 -1.19 39.73 -0.83
CA ILE A 802 -0.06 38.78 -0.75
C ILE A 802 0.30 38.58 0.72
N LYS A 803 0.48 39.66 1.49
CA LYS A 803 0.85 39.60 2.90
C LYS A 803 -0.13 38.78 3.73
N ARG A 804 -1.44 38.94 3.51
CA ARG A 804 -2.46 38.14 4.20
C ARG A 804 -2.35 36.65 3.92
N LYS A 805 -2.11 36.27 2.66
CA LYS A 805 -1.95 34.85 2.27
C LYS A 805 -0.66 34.23 2.83
N LEU A 806 0.42 34.98 2.85
CA LEU A 806 1.69 34.57 3.43
C LEU A 806 1.60 34.49 4.97
N GLN A 807 0.87 35.40 5.63
CA GLN A 807 0.68 35.39 7.08
C GLN A 807 0.05 34.07 7.54
N VAL A 808 -0.90 33.53 6.78
CA VAL A 808 -1.52 32.22 7.13
C VAL A 808 -0.49 31.08 7.09
N LEU A 809 0.48 31.14 6.17
CA LEU A 809 1.59 30.17 6.15
C LEU A 809 2.51 30.34 7.38
N MET A 810 2.74 31.57 7.80
CA MET A 810 3.46 31.87 9.07
C MET A 810 2.71 31.31 10.28
N ASP A 811 1.40 31.56 10.35
CA ASP A 811 0.56 31.13 11.44
C ASP A 811 0.60 29.61 11.65
N VAL A 812 0.63 28.81 10.54
CA VAL A 812 0.77 27.35 10.61
C VAL A 812 2.22 26.87 10.86
N GLY A 813 3.15 27.77 11.17
CA GLY A 813 4.55 27.44 11.48
C GLY A 813 5.40 27.08 10.25
N LEU A 814 5.05 27.57 9.06
CA LEU A 814 5.78 27.32 7.80
C LEU A 814 6.55 28.56 7.30
N GLY A 815 7.00 29.43 8.20
CA GLY A 815 7.78 30.63 7.85
C GLY A 815 9.10 30.33 7.12
N TYR A 816 9.70 29.20 7.44
CA TYR A 816 11.01 28.77 6.94
C TYR A 816 10.98 28.15 5.53
N ILE A 817 9.83 27.68 5.02
CA ILE A 817 9.76 27.05 3.70
C ILE A 817 9.91 28.07 2.58
N LYS A 818 10.51 27.67 1.46
CA LYS A 818 10.61 28.49 0.26
C LYS A 818 9.27 28.50 -0.49
N LEU A 819 8.88 29.64 -1.05
CA LEU A 819 7.64 29.79 -1.82
C LEU A 819 7.58 28.83 -3.02
N GLY A 820 8.68 28.65 -3.71
CA GLY A 820 8.83 27.75 -4.87
C GLY A 820 9.33 26.35 -4.54
N GLN A 821 9.36 25.94 -3.25
CA GLN A 821 9.79 24.59 -2.86
C GLN A 821 8.94 23.53 -3.55
N SER A 822 9.56 22.57 -4.19
CA SER A 822 8.86 21.52 -4.95
C SER A 822 8.02 20.64 -4.00
N ALA A 823 6.78 20.35 -4.39
CA ALA A 823 5.86 19.56 -3.57
C ALA A 823 6.41 18.18 -3.14
N PRO A 824 7.12 17.42 -3.98
CA PRO A 824 7.72 16.14 -3.56
C PRO A 824 8.81 16.25 -2.49
N THR A 825 9.36 17.45 -2.26
CA THR A 825 10.41 17.68 -1.24
C THR A 825 9.86 18.07 0.13
N LEU A 826 8.55 18.35 0.21
CA LEU A 826 7.88 18.63 1.48
C LEU A 826 7.69 17.34 2.28
N SER A 827 7.84 17.42 3.59
CA SER A 827 7.42 16.35 4.49
C SER A 827 5.89 16.24 4.52
N GLY A 828 5.37 15.07 4.97
CA GLY A 828 3.92 14.88 5.10
C GLY A 828 3.25 15.92 6.01
N GLY A 829 3.90 16.25 7.13
CA GLY A 829 3.45 17.30 8.05
C GLY A 829 3.45 18.70 7.43
N GLU A 830 4.48 19.06 6.66
CA GLU A 830 4.53 20.33 5.92
C GLU A 830 3.41 20.40 4.87
N ALA A 831 3.20 19.33 4.11
CA ALA A 831 2.13 19.24 3.11
C ALA A 831 0.74 19.44 3.75
N SER A 832 0.47 18.80 4.87
CA SER A 832 -0.78 18.94 5.63
C SER A 832 -0.99 20.38 6.11
N ARG A 833 0.06 21.03 6.64
CA ARG A 833 0.01 22.43 7.09
C ARG A 833 -0.20 23.41 5.92
N VAL A 834 0.38 23.18 4.74
CA VAL A 834 0.11 23.97 3.54
C VAL A 834 -1.34 23.82 3.09
N LYS A 835 -1.92 22.60 3.16
CA LYS A 835 -3.34 22.37 2.88
C LYS A 835 -4.24 23.13 3.87
N LEU A 836 -3.91 23.04 5.15
CA LEU A 836 -4.61 23.77 6.22
C LEU A 836 -4.56 25.29 5.98
N ALA A 837 -3.40 25.85 5.66
CA ALA A 837 -3.21 27.25 5.34
C ALA A 837 -4.10 27.75 4.20
N LYS A 838 -4.27 26.93 3.15
CA LYS A 838 -5.18 27.25 2.04
C LYS A 838 -6.65 27.39 2.49
N GLU A 839 -7.10 26.49 3.36
CA GLU A 839 -8.49 26.51 3.84
C GLU A 839 -8.74 27.66 4.82
N LEU A 840 -7.77 28.00 5.66
CA LEU A 840 -7.84 29.13 6.61
C LEU A 840 -7.94 30.51 5.96
N GLN A 841 -7.60 30.64 4.67
CA GLN A 841 -7.80 31.88 3.90
C GLN A 841 -9.27 32.16 3.61
N LYS A 842 -10.13 31.15 3.67
CA LYS A 842 -11.56 31.24 3.38
C LYS A 842 -12.31 31.73 4.62
N LYS A 843 -13.44 32.37 4.41
CA LYS A 843 -14.30 32.81 5.55
C LYS A 843 -14.89 31.57 6.23
N PRO A 844 -14.84 31.48 7.57
CA PRO A 844 -15.50 30.41 8.31
C PRO A 844 -17.02 30.47 8.11
N THR A 845 -17.66 29.31 8.04
CA THR A 845 -19.12 29.22 7.92
C THR A 845 -19.80 28.84 9.23
N GLY A 846 -19.03 28.31 10.19
CA GLY A 846 -19.54 27.77 11.45
C GLY A 846 -20.26 26.41 11.29
N LYS A 847 -20.19 25.80 10.08
CA LYS A 847 -20.78 24.51 9.73
C LYS A 847 -19.81 23.62 8.95
N SER A 848 -18.54 24.01 8.87
CA SER A 848 -17.55 23.20 8.18
C SER A 848 -17.05 22.08 9.09
N VAL A 849 -16.73 20.95 8.49
CA VAL A 849 -16.06 19.82 9.17
C VAL A 849 -14.68 19.64 8.60
N PHE A 850 -13.67 19.83 9.43
CA PHE A 850 -12.26 19.56 9.12
C PHE A 850 -11.92 18.17 9.62
N ILE A 851 -11.36 17.35 8.75
CA ILE A 851 -10.87 16.00 9.07
C ILE A 851 -9.36 15.99 8.86
N LEU A 852 -8.62 15.65 9.92
CA LEU A 852 -7.15 15.60 9.92
C LEU A 852 -6.70 14.20 10.34
N ASP A 853 -5.74 13.65 9.61
CA ASP A 853 -5.14 12.34 9.90
C ASP A 853 -3.70 12.55 10.37
N GLU A 854 -3.45 12.29 11.67
CA GLU A 854 -2.16 12.40 12.34
C GLU A 854 -1.39 13.71 12.02
N PRO A 855 -1.99 14.89 12.23
CA PRO A 855 -1.38 16.16 11.81
C PRO A 855 -0.14 16.55 12.62
N THR A 856 0.17 15.86 13.71
CA THR A 856 1.36 16.11 14.56
C THR A 856 2.60 15.33 14.13
N THR A 857 2.48 14.53 13.09
CA THR A 857 3.60 13.76 12.52
C THR A 857 4.78 14.68 12.18
N GLY A 858 5.97 14.37 12.69
CA GLY A 858 7.20 15.14 12.47
C GLY A 858 7.24 16.50 13.16
N LEU A 859 6.39 16.74 14.13
CA LEU A 859 6.33 18.00 14.87
C LEU A 859 6.96 17.90 16.24
N HIS A 860 7.83 18.86 16.54
CA HIS A 860 8.28 19.11 17.90
C HIS A 860 7.12 19.66 18.77
N SER A 861 7.17 19.46 20.10
CA SER A 861 6.12 19.91 21.03
C SER A 861 5.78 21.41 20.90
N ASP A 862 6.75 22.27 20.56
CA ASP A 862 6.51 23.70 20.30
C ASP A 862 5.67 23.92 19.02
N ASP A 863 5.92 23.13 17.98
CA ASP A 863 5.13 23.22 16.73
C ASP A 863 3.71 22.65 16.94
N ILE A 864 3.56 21.59 17.77
CA ILE A 864 2.26 21.08 18.19
C ILE A 864 1.46 22.16 18.93
N LYS A 865 2.09 22.91 19.82
CA LYS A 865 1.44 24.03 20.51
C LYS A 865 0.89 25.09 19.53
N LYS A 866 1.66 25.45 18.51
CA LYS A 866 1.23 26.37 17.44
C LYS A 866 0.06 25.81 16.64
N LEU A 867 0.12 24.52 16.28
CA LEU A 867 -0.96 23.82 15.58
C LEU A 867 -2.25 23.82 16.40
N LEU A 868 -2.18 23.53 17.71
CA LEU A 868 -3.34 23.53 18.60
C LEU A 868 -4.01 24.88 18.71
N VAL A 869 -3.25 25.98 18.69
CA VAL A 869 -3.81 27.36 18.63
C VAL A 869 -4.70 27.54 17.41
N ILE A 870 -4.27 27.01 16.26
CA ILE A 870 -5.00 27.10 15.00
C ILE A 870 -6.26 26.23 15.03
N LEU A 871 -6.13 24.97 15.47
CA LEU A 871 -7.28 24.07 15.58
C LEU A 871 -8.35 24.63 16.52
N ASN A 872 -7.94 25.19 17.65
CA ASN A 872 -8.84 25.87 18.56
C ASN A 872 -9.52 27.08 17.92
N ARG A 873 -8.79 27.93 17.17
CA ARG A 873 -9.37 29.05 16.41
C ARG A 873 -10.44 28.61 15.41
N ILE A 874 -10.25 27.46 14.73
CA ILE A 874 -11.27 26.91 13.83
C ILE A 874 -12.53 26.54 14.61
N VAL A 875 -12.38 25.85 15.75
CA VAL A 875 -13.52 25.43 16.59
C VAL A 875 -14.22 26.64 17.22
N ASP A 876 -13.47 27.67 17.66
CA ASP A 876 -14.04 28.91 18.22
C ASP A 876 -14.85 29.70 17.20
N ASN A 877 -14.60 29.53 15.89
CA ASN A 877 -15.41 30.06 14.81
C ASN A 877 -16.72 29.26 14.57
N GLY A 878 -16.98 28.21 15.35
CA GLY A 878 -18.16 27.35 15.25
C GLY A 878 -17.99 26.11 14.35
N ASP A 879 -16.88 25.99 13.64
CA ASP A 879 -16.57 24.83 12.80
C ASP A 879 -16.21 23.59 13.65
N THR A 880 -16.27 22.41 13.06
CA THR A 880 -15.92 21.15 13.74
C THR A 880 -14.57 20.64 13.26
N VAL A 881 -13.74 20.21 14.17
CA VAL A 881 -12.44 19.60 13.87
C VAL A 881 -12.42 18.17 14.38
N ILE A 882 -12.24 17.21 13.47
CA ILE A 882 -12.12 15.79 13.79
C ILE A 882 -10.70 15.34 13.45
N VAL A 883 -9.98 14.82 14.45
CA VAL A 883 -8.56 14.46 14.30
C VAL A 883 -8.36 13.00 14.69
N ILE A 884 -7.71 12.24 13.83
CA ILE A 884 -7.13 10.93 14.21
C ILE A 884 -5.78 11.23 14.84
N GLU A 885 -5.56 10.82 16.09
CA GLU A 885 -4.33 11.16 16.81
C GLU A 885 -3.90 10.12 17.84
N HIS A 886 -2.59 10.07 18.08
CA HIS A 886 -1.93 9.27 19.10
C HIS A 886 -1.15 10.09 20.12
N ASN A 887 -0.84 11.33 19.79
CA ASN A 887 -0.06 12.24 20.62
C ASN A 887 -0.86 12.69 21.84
N LEU A 888 -0.36 12.38 23.05
CA LEU A 888 -1.05 12.70 24.31
C LEU A 888 -1.21 14.19 24.56
N ASP A 889 -0.29 15.02 24.07
CA ASP A 889 -0.38 16.47 24.18
C ASP A 889 -1.59 17.05 23.43
N VAL A 890 -1.96 16.45 22.32
CA VAL A 890 -3.17 16.80 21.57
C VAL A 890 -4.41 16.18 22.22
N ILE A 891 -4.31 14.94 22.66
CA ILE A 891 -5.44 14.20 23.26
C ILE A 891 -5.91 14.89 24.54
N LYS A 892 -4.99 15.37 25.38
CA LYS A 892 -5.36 16.05 26.63
C LYS A 892 -6.07 17.41 26.43
N VAL A 893 -5.95 18.02 25.24
CA VAL A 893 -6.58 19.32 24.92
C VAL A 893 -7.96 19.15 24.27
N ALA A 894 -8.34 17.97 23.82
CA ALA A 894 -9.59 17.68 23.13
C ALA A 894 -10.84 18.04 23.93
N ASP A 895 -11.92 18.41 23.23
CA ASP A 895 -13.24 18.58 23.84
C ASP A 895 -13.97 17.23 23.99
N TYR A 896 -13.77 16.34 23.01
CA TYR A 896 -14.42 15.04 22.98
C TYR A 896 -13.52 13.98 22.33
N ILE A 897 -13.49 12.79 22.92
CA ILE A 897 -12.68 11.65 22.45
C ILE A 897 -13.60 10.50 22.09
N ILE A 898 -13.29 9.82 21.01
CA ILE A 898 -13.86 8.53 20.60
C ILE A 898 -12.70 7.54 20.56
N ASP A 899 -12.63 6.66 21.55
CA ASP A 899 -11.55 5.67 21.66
C ASP A 899 -11.97 4.33 21.08
N LEU A 900 -11.22 3.83 20.10
CA LEU A 900 -11.46 2.58 19.38
C LEU A 900 -10.48 1.51 19.82
N GLY A 901 -10.97 0.28 19.93
CA GLY A 901 -10.16 -0.86 20.31
C GLY A 901 -10.99 -2.14 20.49
N PRO A 902 -10.69 -2.95 21.52
CA PRO A 902 -9.57 -2.81 22.49
C PRO A 902 -8.19 -3.03 21.85
N GLU A 903 -8.10 -3.90 20.84
CA GLU A 903 -6.88 -4.29 20.13
C GLU A 903 -6.90 -3.84 18.66
N GLY A 904 -5.85 -4.18 17.89
CA GLY A 904 -5.80 -4.02 16.44
C GLY A 904 -6.43 -5.21 15.69
N GLY A 905 -6.69 -5.02 14.39
CA GLY A 905 -7.18 -6.06 13.49
C GLY A 905 -8.51 -6.68 13.91
N ASP A 906 -8.60 -8.02 13.89
CA ASP A 906 -9.83 -8.77 14.20
C ASP A 906 -10.33 -8.58 15.63
N LEU A 907 -9.46 -8.29 16.58
CA LEU A 907 -9.80 -8.06 17.98
C LEU A 907 -10.17 -6.60 18.26
N GLY A 908 -9.98 -5.70 17.29
CA GLY A 908 -10.37 -4.29 17.34
C GLY A 908 -11.75 -4.02 16.78
N GLY A 909 -11.94 -2.79 16.30
CA GLY A 909 -13.15 -2.36 15.59
C GLY A 909 -14.36 -2.10 16.46
N GLN A 910 -14.18 -1.88 17.75
CA GLN A 910 -15.24 -1.54 18.72
C GLN A 910 -14.98 -0.14 19.32
N VAL A 911 -16.04 0.50 19.79
CA VAL A 911 -15.92 1.72 20.59
C VAL A 911 -15.69 1.30 22.03
N VAL A 912 -14.52 1.60 22.57
CA VAL A 912 -14.15 1.28 23.97
C VAL A 912 -14.71 2.32 24.92
N CYS A 913 -14.50 3.60 24.62
CA CYS A 913 -14.95 4.69 25.46
C CYS A 913 -15.22 5.94 24.64
N VAL A 914 -16.14 6.79 25.10
CA VAL A 914 -16.41 8.11 24.52
C VAL A 914 -16.65 9.14 25.60
N GLY A 915 -16.22 10.37 25.36
CA GLY A 915 -16.47 11.50 26.25
C GLY A 915 -15.31 12.48 26.33
N THR A 916 -15.29 13.30 27.37
CA THR A 916 -14.17 14.21 27.64
C THR A 916 -12.89 13.45 28.00
N PRO A 917 -11.70 14.04 27.85
CA PRO A 917 -10.43 13.42 28.27
C PRO A 917 -10.46 12.87 29.69
N GLU A 918 -11.08 13.60 30.63
CA GLU A 918 -11.20 13.19 32.04
C GLU A 918 -12.09 11.94 32.23
N LYS A 919 -13.10 11.78 31.37
CA LYS A 919 -13.96 10.60 31.37
C LYS A 919 -13.23 9.39 30.81
N VAL A 920 -12.52 9.58 29.71
CA VAL A 920 -11.74 8.50 29.06
C VAL A 920 -10.59 8.06 29.97
N ALA A 921 -9.94 8.96 30.68
CA ALA A 921 -8.89 8.64 31.67
C ALA A 921 -9.37 7.76 32.82
N LYS A 922 -10.67 7.72 33.09
CA LYS A 922 -11.29 6.84 34.12
C LYS A 922 -11.68 5.46 33.57
N CYS A 923 -11.67 5.28 32.25
CA CYS A 923 -12.02 4.01 31.61
C CYS A 923 -10.86 3.02 31.71
N LYS A 924 -11.02 1.94 32.46
CA LYS A 924 -9.98 0.93 32.67
C LYS A 924 -9.65 0.13 31.41
N GLU A 925 -10.62 -0.02 30.50
CA GLU A 925 -10.49 -0.79 29.27
C GLU A 925 -9.80 0.00 28.14
N SER A 926 -9.68 1.32 28.31
CA SER A 926 -9.04 2.20 27.36
C SER A 926 -7.55 2.30 27.62
N TYR A 927 -6.74 1.80 26.69
CA TYR A 927 -5.28 2.01 26.74
C TYR A 927 -4.94 3.50 26.65
N THR A 928 -5.59 4.22 25.74
CA THR A 928 -5.45 5.69 25.64
C THR A 928 -5.75 6.35 26.98
N GLY A 929 -6.82 5.92 27.66
CA GLY A 929 -7.22 6.44 28.98
C GLY A 929 -6.17 6.21 30.06
N GLN A 930 -5.52 5.05 30.07
CA GLN A 930 -4.49 4.72 31.04
C GLN A 930 -3.27 5.65 30.94
N TYR A 931 -2.80 5.94 29.71
CA TYR A 931 -1.70 6.87 29.49
C TYR A 931 -2.14 8.33 29.73
N LEU A 932 -3.34 8.71 29.28
CA LEU A 932 -3.89 10.04 29.46
C LEU A 932 -4.03 10.43 30.94
N LYS A 933 -4.36 9.47 31.80
CA LYS A 933 -4.45 9.70 33.26
C LYS A 933 -3.14 10.22 33.83
N ARG A 934 -2.01 9.76 33.34
CA ARG A 934 -0.69 10.23 33.79
C ARG A 934 -0.47 11.68 33.38
N GLU A 935 -0.85 12.03 32.15
CA GLU A 935 -0.67 13.38 31.60
C GLU A 935 -1.61 14.43 32.21
N LEU A 936 -2.84 14.06 32.57
CA LEU A 936 -3.79 14.97 33.23
C LEU A 936 -3.44 15.22 34.71
N ASN A 937 -2.64 14.35 35.32
CA ASN A 937 -2.19 14.48 36.72
C ASN A 937 -0.84 15.21 36.86
N LYS A 938 -0.09 15.41 35.74
CA LYS A 938 1.10 16.27 35.73
C LYS A 938 0.69 17.74 35.69
#